data_26c0432408d506c3004f7673d59a83ea
#
_entry.id   26c0432408d506c3004f7673d59a83ea
#
_cell.length_a   1.000
_cell.length_b   1.000
_cell.length_c   1.000
_cell.angle_alpha   90.00
_cell.angle_beta   90.00
_cell.angle_gamma   90.00
#
_symmetry.space_group_name_H-M   'P 1'
#
loop_
_entity.id
_entity.type
_entity.pdbx_description
1 polymer ?
#
loop_
_entity_poly.entity_id
_entity_poly.type
_entity_poly.pdbx_seq_one_letter_code
_entity_poly.pdbx_strand_id
1 'polypeptide(L)'
;MENFFNNINYSGYPLIITGDFNIDLSKNIHKNKLYHSLNSYGLTNINTGHTHITNTSQTTIDWILINHKVQHKIQNLQNTKILHSDHNQLTFTYKKIKNKNFFIESSHSVYSNKTLDHLKHYLTSIDTNIIDFTSYIENINHETEKNIHTIIKQTPYISNTNTLLSQNYINISSKRDYNMQLFKNTKDPKFLYYAKKLNRKAHYIANNDKINFYAKKIQLAGKDPKKIWHIISNFTKSPKSTTNINKIIHNNQTITNPTDIANIFNEYFTSSINSLINSQNKTPPNINQYSNSNKKNIPIFNFNTTSFNEVQNISISVKQSKNQDNNNSMPTKLWSNFNEILLKHITYYINNSFETSTFPNNLKLSIINPIHKSGPITKIENYRPISNLPYLSKLFEKVAYQQITFHLNEHNLIYDYQFGFRPNMSTETALNILIDTIINHFENDNLIAVTFLDFTKAFDSVNHDILLNKLKSNFNFSFKTIQWIESYIKYRQQKVIINNHTSTTKPIQHGVPQGSILGPILFNLMVNDMHECTKNSSTILIQYADDTVLITGKKYPDILLTEINTVLNNISKYCFDNQLFINCSKTKTLIINNKQHYKFENKIFIDQSSIEITSEYKYLGFIIDSQLKFTAQKNMIIKKLTSSNYALQRAKYLLPKNYLINIYYALSISHIIYNKSLLIGMSKNQNKFIQHQLMLSGSIIDNCKIKYVLSHMFNLQYQLEYYNYIKFYNIF
;
A
#
# COMPACT_ATOMS: atom_id res chain seq x y z
N MET A 1 4.37 -27.61 -25.69
CA MET A 1 3.90 -27.56 -24.33
C MET A 1 3.37 -26.19 -23.94
N GLU A 2 4.05 -25.08 -24.22
CA GLU A 2 3.55 -23.73 -23.95
C GLU A 2 2.20 -23.44 -24.60
N ASN A 3 1.98 -23.84 -25.85
CA ASN A 3 0.70 -23.73 -26.51
C ASN A 3 -0.43 -24.55 -25.85
N PHE A 4 -0.09 -25.68 -25.24
CA PHE A 4 -1.05 -26.49 -24.50
C PHE A 4 -1.45 -25.79 -23.19
N PHE A 5 -0.50 -25.27 -22.42
CA PHE A 5 -0.77 -24.57 -21.18
C PHE A 5 -1.42 -23.20 -21.40
N ASN A 6 -1.08 -22.49 -22.47
CA ASN A 6 -1.74 -21.23 -22.85
C ASN A 6 -3.24 -21.42 -23.18
N ASN A 7 -3.63 -22.60 -23.66
CA ASN A 7 -5.01 -22.90 -24.00
C ASN A 7 -5.85 -23.43 -22.83
N ILE A 8 -5.23 -23.80 -21.71
CA ILE A 8 -5.94 -24.23 -20.49
C ILE A 8 -6.36 -22.98 -19.71
N ASN A 9 -7.67 -22.79 -19.59
CA ASN A 9 -8.23 -21.66 -18.85
C ASN A 9 -8.12 -21.91 -17.32
N TYR A 10 -7.09 -21.36 -16.69
CA TYR A 10 -6.76 -21.54 -15.27
C TYR A 10 -7.70 -20.82 -14.29
N SER A 11 -8.78 -20.26 -14.77
CA SER A 11 -9.67 -19.42 -13.97
C SER A 11 -10.45 -20.23 -12.93
N GLY A 12 -9.85 -20.35 -11.77
CA GLY A 12 -10.61 -20.57 -10.54
C GLY A 12 -11.03 -21.99 -10.19
N TYR A 13 -10.79 -23.00 -11.03
CA TYR A 13 -11.21 -24.39 -10.77
C TYR A 13 -10.08 -25.26 -10.20
N PRO A 14 -10.40 -26.27 -9.40
CA PRO A 14 -9.46 -27.35 -9.09
C PRO A 14 -9.00 -28.02 -10.39
N LEU A 15 -7.70 -28.06 -10.62
CA LEU A 15 -7.13 -28.63 -11.84
C LEU A 15 -6.16 -29.73 -11.49
N ILE A 16 -6.34 -30.89 -12.11
CA ILE A 16 -5.44 -32.04 -12.08
C ILE A 16 -5.19 -32.42 -13.53
N ILE A 17 -3.93 -32.49 -13.94
CA ILE A 17 -3.51 -32.95 -15.25
C ILE A 17 -2.59 -34.15 -15.03
N THR A 18 -2.90 -35.28 -15.62
CA THR A 18 -2.09 -36.50 -15.52
C THR A 18 -1.81 -37.05 -16.91
N GLY A 19 -0.65 -37.64 -17.09
CA GLY A 19 -0.28 -38.29 -18.34
C GLY A 19 1.20 -38.51 -18.49
N ASP A 20 1.54 -39.28 -19.52
CA ASP A 20 2.92 -39.41 -20.00
C ASP A 20 3.26 -38.19 -20.87
N PHE A 21 4.25 -37.43 -20.41
CA PHE A 21 4.71 -36.21 -21.09
C PHE A 21 5.97 -36.43 -21.93
N ASN A 22 6.55 -37.63 -21.85
CA ASN A 22 7.80 -38.02 -22.54
C ASN A 22 8.99 -37.05 -22.25
N ILE A 23 8.96 -36.36 -21.13
CA ILE A 23 10.02 -35.45 -20.67
C ILE A 23 10.47 -35.88 -19.29
N ASP A 24 11.72 -36.23 -19.17
CA ASP A 24 12.28 -36.69 -17.91
C ASP A 24 12.60 -35.53 -16.96
N LEU A 25 11.88 -35.50 -15.84
CA LEU A 25 12.10 -34.51 -14.78
C LEU A 25 13.28 -34.83 -13.85
N SER A 26 13.88 -36.01 -13.97
CA SER A 26 15.04 -36.38 -13.17
C SER A 26 16.34 -35.72 -13.63
N LYS A 27 16.41 -35.27 -14.88
CA LYS A 27 17.59 -34.60 -15.45
C LYS A 27 17.64 -33.10 -15.09
N ASN A 28 18.70 -32.67 -14.41
CA ASN A 28 18.87 -31.35 -13.86
C ASN A 28 18.73 -30.16 -14.86
N ILE A 29 19.13 -30.33 -16.11
CA ILE A 29 19.11 -29.27 -17.13
C ILE A 29 17.68 -28.92 -17.58
N HIS A 30 16.79 -29.90 -17.68
CA HIS A 30 15.39 -29.69 -18.00
C HIS A 30 14.54 -29.28 -16.78
N LYS A 31 14.97 -29.67 -15.59
CA LYS A 31 14.26 -29.41 -14.34
C LYS A 31 14.05 -27.93 -14.08
N ASN A 32 15.07 -27.09 -14.28
CA ASN A 32 14.96 -25.65 -13.98
C ASN A 32 14.06 -24.87 -14.96
N LYS A 33 14.23 -25.03 -16.27
CA LYS A 33 13.41 -24.35 -17.28
C LYS A 33 11.95 -24.78 -17.21
N LEU A 34 11.70 -26.06 -17.10
CA LEU A 34 10.36 -26.61 -17.07
C LEU A 34 9.62 -26.31 -15.78
N TYR A 35 10.31 -26.38 -14.63
CA TYR A 35 9.75 -25.98 -13.34
C TYR A 35 9.39 -24.49 -13.32
N HIS A 36 10.22 -23.62 -13.86
CA HIS A 36 9.90 -22.21 -14.00
C HIS A 36 8.68 -21.97 -14.90
N SER A 37 8.57 -22.71 -16.00
CA SER A 37 7.42 -22.66 -16.89
C SER A 37 6.15 -23.16 -16.19
N LEU A 38 6.18 -24.31 -15.52
CA LEU A 38 5.03 -24.85 -14.79
C LEU A 38 4.59 -23.92 -13.64
N ASN A 39 5.52 -23.39 -12.89
CA ASN A 39 5.23 -22.43 -11.82
C ASN A 39 4.62 -21.12 -12.35
N SER A 40 5.03 -20.67 -13.54
CA SER A 40 4.41 -19.48 -14.17
C SER A 40 2.95 -19.70 -14.53
N TYR A 41 2.55 -20.96 -14.72
CA TYR A 41 1.16 -21.37 -14.93
C TYR A 41 0.45 -21.77 -13.63
N GLY A 42 1.11 -21.65 -12.47
CA GLY A 42 0.55 -22.02 -11.17
C GLY A 42 0.34 -23.53 -10.98
N LEU A 43 1.10 -24.36 -11.70
CA LEU A 43 1.07 -25.81 -11.66
C LEU A 43 2.29 -26.37 -10.96
N THR A 44 2.08 -27.38 -10.11
CA THR A 44 3.13 -28.11 -9.40
C THR A 44 3.02 -29.58 -9.72
N ASN A 45 4.13 -30.24 -10.08
CA ASN A 45 4.16 -31.69 -10.17
C ASN A 45 4.35 -32.28 -8.77
N ILE A 46 3.45 -33.17 -8.38
CA ILE A 46 3.45 -33.83 -7.07
C ILE A 46 4.01 -35.24 -7.11
N ASN A 47 4.34 -35.76 -8.29
CA ASN A 47 4.90 -37.10 -8.40
C ASN A 47 6.33 -37.10 -7.86
N THR A 48 6.63 -38.10 -7.03
CA THR A 48 7.96 -38.40 -6.44
C THR A 48 8.43 -39.78 -6.88
N GLY A 49 9.58 -39.82 -7.52
CA GLY A 49 10.23 -41.07 -7.97
C GLY A 49 10.07 -41.34 -9.47
N HIS A 50 10.77 -42.38 -9.91
CA HIS A 50 10.81 -42.81 -11.31
C HIS A 50 9.47 -43.45 -11.72
N THR A 51 8.96 -43.12 -12.87
CA THR A 51 7.69 -43.64 -13.37
C THR A 51 7.83 -44.58 -14.57
N HIS A 52 8.95 -44.50 -15.26
CA HIS A 52 9.31 -45.40 -16.35
C HIS A 52 10.64 -46.04 -16.05
N ILE A 53 10.69 -47.39 -15.96
CA ILE A 53 11.84 -48.18 -15.53
C ILE A 53 12.08 -49.30 -16.54
N THR A 54 13.16 -49.18 -17.30
CA THR A 54 13.65 -50.25 -18.21
C THR A 54 14.88 -50.90 -17.61
N ASN A 55 15.39 -51.95 -18.27
CA ASN A 55 16.64 -52.61 -17.85
C ASN A 55 17.88 -51.69 -17.91
N THR A 56 17.80 -50.59 -18.69
CA THR A 56 18.93 -49.68 -18.96
C THR A 56 18.70 -48.25 -18.47
N SER A 57 17.49 -47.89 -18.08
CA SER A 57 17.16 -46.49 -17.72
C SER A 57 16.01 -46.38 -16.72
N GLN A 58 16.10 -45.32 -15.89
CA GLN A 58 15.04 -44.93 -14.97
C GLN A 58 14.73 -43.46 -15.19
N THR A 59 13.47 -43.13 -15.54
CA THR A 59 13.05 -41.77 -15.89
C THR A 59 11.72 -41.42 -15.22
N THR A 60 11.46 -40.12 -15.07
CA THR A 60 10.21 -39.58 -14.50
C THR A 60 9.46 -38.80 -15.60
N ILE A 61 8.75 -39.54 -16.47
CA ILE A 61 8.03 -38.98 -17.64
C ILE A 61 6.52 -38.91 -17.44
N ASP A 62 5.93 -39.68 -16.53
CA ASP A 62 4.53 -39.57 -16.15
C ASP A 62 4.38 -38.54 -15.03
N TRP A 63 3.54 -37.55 -15.25
CA TRP A 63 3.38 -36.44 -14.30
C TRP A 63 1.98 -36.35 -13.76
N ILE A 64 1.86 -35.85 -12.53
CA ILE A 64 0.61 -35.40 -11.90
C ILE A 64 0.79 -33.92 -11.58
N LEU A 65 0.26 -33.06 -12.46
CA LEU A 65 0.29 -31.61 -12.30
C LEU A 65 -0.97 -31.15 -11.61
N ILE A 66 -0.83 -30.39 -10.56
CA ILE A 66 -1.96 -29.84 -9.79
C ILE A 66 -1.80 -28.34 -9.60
N ASN A 67 -2.93 -27.63 -9.47
CA ASN A 67 -2.90 -26.26 -9.00
C ASN A 67 -3.07 -26.21 -7.46
N HIS A 68 -2.79 -25.06 -6.87
CA HIS A 68 -2.86 -24.83 -5.41
C HIS A 68 -4.21 -25.18 -4.79
N LYS A 69 -5.32 -25.20 -5.55
CA LYS A 69 -6.66 -25.53 -5.07
C LYS A 69 -6.89 -27.00 -4.82
N VAL A 70 -6.04 -27.84 -5.36
CA VAL A 70 -6.15 -29.29 -5.26
C VAL A 70 -5.14 -29.85 -4.27
N GLN A 71 -4.03 -29.19 -4.02
CA GLN A 71 -2.88 -29.69 -3.25
C GLN A 71 -3.25 -30.30 -1.90
N HIS A 72 -4.16 -29.66 -1.15
CA HIS A 72 -4.60 -30.14 0.17
C HIS A 72 -5.71 -31.23 0.10
N LYS A 73 -6.18 -31.55 -1.09
CA LYS A 73 -7.25 -32.55 -1.32
C LYS A 73 -6.73 -33.87 -1.85
N ILE A 74 -5.46 -33.94 -2.23
CA ILE A 74 -4.82 -35.17 -2.67
C ILE A 74 -4.20 -35.86 -1.47
N GLN A 75 -4.53 -37.15 -1.33
CA GLN A 75 -4.03 -38.03 -0.27
C GLN A 75 -3.61 -39.36 -0.88
N ASN A 76 -2.78 -40.12 -0.14
CA ASN A 76 -2.39 -41.49 -0.52
C ASN A 76 -1.80 -41.58 -1.93
N LEU A 77 -0.91 -40.64 -2.30
CA LEU A 77 -0.16 -40.75 -3.56
C LEU A 77 0.78 -41.94 -3.49
N GLN A 78 0.62 -42.89 -4.40
CA GLN A 78 1.44 -44.09 -4.53
C GLN A 78 1.97 -44.22 -5.94
N ASN A 79 3.23 -44.65 -6.03
CA ASN A 79 3.93 -45.00 -7.26
C ASN A 79 4.30 -46.49 -7.16
N THR A 80 3.57 -47.37 -7.85
CA THR A 80 3.68 -48.82 -7.73
C THR A 80 4.10 -49.43 -9.05
N LYS A 81 5.07 -50.38 -8.99
CA LYS A 81 5.55 -51.09 -10.17
C LYS A 81 4.48 -52.12 -10.63
N ILE A 82 4.23 -52.13 -11.94
CA ILE A 82 3.34 -53.11 -12.58
C ILE A 82 4.19 -54.20 -13.23
N LEU A 83 3.85 -55.47 -13.01
CA LEU A 83 4.62 -56.65 -13.45
C LEU A 83 4.78 -56.79 -14.98
N HIS A 84 3.88 -56.16 -15.78
CA HIS A 84 3.85 -56.31 -17.24
C HIS A 84 3.97 -54.98 -17.98
N SER A 85 4.51 -53.93 -17.34
CA SER A 85 4.72 -52.63 -17.94
C SER A 85 6.04 -52.03 -17.50
N ASP A 86 6.69 -51.30 -18.39
CA ASP A 86 7.85 -50.46 -18.11
C ASP A 86 7.47 -49.14 -17.41
N HIS A 87 6.15 -48.79 -17.39
CA HIS A 87 5.60 -47.69 -16.63
C HIS A 87 5.05 -48.15 -15.27
N ASN A 88 5.28 -47.32 -14.26
CA ASN A 88 4.67 -47.48 -12.93
C ASN A 88 3.25 -46.93 -12.89
N GLN A 89 2.40 -47.53 -12.08
CA GLN A 89 1.06 -47.02 -11.81
C GLN A 89 1.12 -45.90 -10.75
N LEU A 90 0.61 -44.74 -11.12
CA LEU A 90 0.40 -43.63 -10.22
C LEU A 90 -1.04 -43.59 -9.74
N THR A 91 -1.25 -43.76 -8.43
CA THR A 91 -2.59 -43.66 -7.83
C THR A 91 -2.63 -42.61 -6.73
N PHE A 92 -3.77 -41.93 -6.63
CA PHE A 92 -4.02 -41.00 -5.53
C PHE A 92 -5.51 -40.91 -5.22
N THR A 93 -5.80 -40.53 -3.98
CA THR A 93 -7.18 -40.29 -3.53
C THR A 93 -7.47 -38.79 -3.56
N TYR A 94 -8.54 -38.38 -4.27
CA TYR A 94 -9.04 -37.04 -4.26
C TYR A 94 -10.24 -36.90 -3.31
N LYS A 95 -10.06 -36.17 -2.21
CA LYS A 95 -11.13 -35.93 -1.24
C LYS A 95 -12.10 -34.86 -1.78
N LYS A 96 -13.23 -35.29 -2.34
CA LYS A 96 -14.35 -34.42 -2.71
C LYS A 96 -15.02 -33.93 -1.43
N ILE A 97 -14.80 -32.65 -1.08
CA ILE A 97 -15.54 -32.02 0.02
C ILE A 97 -16.98 -31.82 -0.52
N LYS A 98 -17.94 -32.54 0.05
CA LYS A 98 -19.34 -32.17 -0.14
C LYS A 98 -19.50 -30.74 0.37
N ASN A 99 -19.96 -29.82 -0.47
CA ASN A 99 -20.31 -28.48 -0.04
C ASN A 99 -21.36 -28.62 1.09
N LYS A 100 -20.91 -28.44 2.33
CA LYS A 100 -21.83 -28.04 3.39
C LYS A 100 -22.34 -26.68 2.97
N ASN A 101 -23.65 -26.49 2.96
CA ASN A 101 -24.22 -25.16 2.79
C ASN A 101 -23.68 -24.28 3.94
N PHE A 102 -22.67 -23.48 3.67
CA PHE A 102 -22.20 -22.48 4.60
C PHE A 102 -23.15 -21.30 4.51
N PHE A 103 -23.81 -21.00 5.61
CA PHE A 103 -24.53 -19.75 5.76
C PHE A 103 -23.56 -18.71 6.28
N ILE A 104 -23.52 -17.54 5.66
CA ILE A 104 -22.86 -16.37 6.21
C ILE A 104 -23.91 -15.69 7.09
N GLU A 105 -23.68 -15.69 8.38
CA GLU A 105 -24.44 -14.87 9.30
C GLU A 105 -23.95 -13.43 9.18
N SER A 106 -24.82 -12.55 8.74
CA SER A 106 -24.58 -11.11 8.78
C SER A 106 -25.64 -10.49 9.67
N SER A 107 -25.21 -9.84 10.73
CA SER A 107 -26.08 -9.00 11.56
C SER A 107 -26.24 -7.63 10.89
N HIS A 108 -27.46 -7.22 10.67
CA HIS A 108 -27.79 -5.90 10.17
C HIS A 108 -28.69 -5.18 11.19
N SER A 109 -28.23 -4.01 11.64
CA SER A 109 -29.07 -3.13 12.44
C SER A 109 -30.13 -2.51 11.53
N VAL A 110 -31.40 -2.69 11.90
CA VAL A 110 -32.54 -2.14 11.16
C VAL A 110 -33.19 -1.04 11.99
N TYR A 111 -33.33 0.12 11.41
CA TYR A 111 -34.04 1.25 11.98
C TYR A 111 -35.42 1.33 11.34
N SER A 112 -36.49 1.20 12.13
CA SER A 112 -37.85 1.48 11.65
C SER A 112 -38.05 2.98 11.46
N ASN A 113 -39.06 3.40 10.66
CA ASN A 113 -39.37 4.82 10.53
C ASN A 113 -39.73 5.43 11.89
N LYS A 114 -40.46 4.72 12.75
CA LYS A 114 -40.78 5.17 14.12
C LYS A 114 -39.51 5.38 14.95
N THR A 115 -38.53 4.50 14.85
CA THR A 115 -37.22 4.62 15.50
C THR A 115 -36.47 5.86 15.01
N LEU A 116 -36.50 6.12 13.69
CA LEU A 116 -35.84 7.29 13.11
C LEU A 116 -36.51 8.59 13.55
N ASP A 117 -37.85 8.63 13.62
CA ASP A 117 -38.59 9.80 14.07
C ASP A 117 -38.33 10.08 15.56
N HIS A 118 -38.33 9.04 16.39
CA HIS A 118 -37.96 9.15 17.82
C HIS A 118 -36.52 9.67 17.99
N LEU A 119 -35.54 9.10 17.31
CA LEU A 119 -34.13 9.55 17.36
C LEU A 119 -33.99 11.00 16.84
N LYS A 120 -34.75 11.40 15.83
CA LYS A 120 -34.76 12.78 15.34
C LYS A 120 -35.24 13.73 16.45
N HIS A 121 -36.36 13.40 17.06
CA HIS A 121 -36.93 14.22 18.15
C HIS A 121 -35.96 14.29 19.32
N TYR A 122 -35.38 13.16 19.73
CA TYR A 122 -34.36 13.10 20.77
C TYR A 122 -33.16 13.99 20.42
N LEU A 123 -32.57 13.88 19.23
CA LEU A 123 -31.43 14.69 18.82
C LEU A 123 -31.76 16.19 18.79
N THR A 124 -32.97 16.58 18.40
CA THR A 124 -33.38 17.99 18.41
C THR A 124 -33.64 18.53 19.81
N SER A 125 -33.93 17.69 20.80
CA SER A 125 -34.16 18.08 22.19
C SER A 125 -32.88 18.22 23.03
N ILE A 126 -31.73 17.77 22.54
CA ILE A 126 -30.46 17.84 23.27
C ILE A 126 -29.98 19.30 23.32
N ASP A 127 -29.82 19.80 24.56
CA ASP A 127 -29.09 21.05 24.79
C ASP A 127 -27.58 20.77 24.95
N THR A 128 -26.83 21.15 23.93
CA THR A 128 -25.38 20.96 23.90
C THR A 128 -24.62 21.84 24.90
N ASN A 129 -25.25 22.87 25.45
CA ASN A 129 -24.64 23.74 26.48
C ASN A 129 -24.58 23.07 27.85
N ILE A 130 -25.44 22.07 28.12
CA ILE A 130 -25.58 21.43 29.40
C ILE A 130 -24.80 20.11 29.48
N ILE A 131 -24.64 19.41 28.38
CA ILE A 131 -24.09 18.06 28.32
C ILE A 131 -22.66 18.10 27.75
N ASP A 132 -21.70 17.49 28.48
CA ASP A 132 -20.34 17.32 27.98
C ASP A 132 -20.29 16.34 26.78
N PHE A 133 -19.20 16.43 25.97
CA PHE A 133 -19.10 15.65 24.74
C PHE A 133 -19.11 14.14 24.98
N THR A 134 -18.53 13.65 26.07
CA THR A 134 -18.48 12.21 26.38
C THR A 134 -19.87 11.68 26.65
N SER A 135 -20.59 12.35 27.58
CA SER A 135 -21.99 12.04 27.91
C SER A 135 -22.91 12.20 26.69
N TYR A 136 -22.66 13.17 25.81
CA TYR A 136 -23.41 13.34 24.59
C TYR A 136 -23.29 12.09 23.67
N ILE A 137 -22.09 11.58 23.44
CA ILE A 137 -21.88 10.39 22.62
C ILE A 137 -22.45 9.14 23.28
N GLU A 138 -22.26 8.98 24.58
CA GLU A 138 -22.79 7.85 25.35
C GLU A 138 -24.31 7.83 25.34
N ASN A 139 -24.96 8.97 25.55
CA ASN A 139 -26.41 9.09 25.50
C ASN A 139 -26.99 8.75 24.14
N ILE A 140 -26.36 9.23 23.04
CA ILE A 140 -26.80 8.88 21.67
C ILE A 140 -26.60 7.40 21.42
N ASN A 141 -25.50 6.81 21.81
CA ASN A 141 -25.26 5.38 21.60
C ASN A 141 -26.27 4.55 22.41
N HIS A 142 -26.51 4.89 23.68
CA HIS A 142 -27.49 4.23 24.53
C HIS A 142 -28.92 4.30 23.95
N GLU A 143 -29.34 5.51 23.55
CA GLU A 143 -30.68 5.70 22.96
C GLU A 143 -30.81 4.97 21.61
N THR A 144 -29.71 4.91 20.85
CA THR A 144 -29.66 4.18 19.59
C THR A 144 -29.76 2.67 19.83
N GLU A 145 -28.99 2.11 20.77
CA GLU A 145 -29.00 0.67 21.11
C GLU A 145 -30.36 0.22 21.63
N LYS A 146 -31.00 1.02 22.47
CA LYS A 146 -32.35 0.75 23.02
C LYS A 146 -33.42 0.61 21.92
N ASN A 147 -33.24 1.30 20.81
CA ASN A 147 -34.22 1.39 19.74
C ASN A 147 -33.83 0.59 18.48
N ILE A 148 -32.72 -0.14 18.48
CA ILE A 148 -32.27 -0.96 17.36
C ILE A 148 -32.78 -2.38 17.45
N HIS A 149 -33.40 -2.87 16.37
CA HIS A 149 -33.65 -4.29 16.18
C HIS A 149 -32.53 -4.90 15.31
N THR A 150 -31.79 -5.86 15.87
CA THR A 150 -30.75 -6.58 15.12
C THR A 150 -31.39 -7.76 14.42
N ILE A 151 -31.44 -7.73 13.09
CA ILE A 151 -31.87 -8.86 12.27
C ILE A 151 -30.64 -9.64 11.84
N ILE A 152 -30.53 -10.89 12.29
CA ILE A 152 -29.52 -11.83 11.81
C ILE A 152 -30.04 -12.43 10.51
N LYS A 153 -29.46 -12.04 9.38
CA LYS A 153 -29.74 -12.67 8.07
C LYS A 153 -28.74 -13.79 7.84
N GLN A 154 -29.23 -15.01 7.80
CA GLN A 154 -28.48 -16.14 7.27
C GLN A 154 -28.64 -16.14 5.75
N THR A 155 -27.60 -15.69 5.04
CA THR A 155 -27.56 -15.81 3.58
C THR A 155 -26.81 -17.08 3.21
N PRO A 156 -27.41 -17.97 2.38
CA PRO A 156 -26.65 -19.13 1.91
C PRO A 156 -25.38 -18.62 1.19
N TYR A 157 -24.24 -19.18 1.55
CA TYR A 157 -23.00 -18.96 0.81
C TYR A 157 -23.17 -19.59 -0.58
N ILE A 158 -23.74 -18.86 -1.49
CA ILE A 158 -23.74 -19.22 -2.91
C ILE A 158 -22.30 -18.92 -3.37
N SER A 159 -21.50 -19.98 -3.51
CA SER A 159 -20.23 -19.83 -4.21
C SER A 159 -20.53 -19.20 -5.57
N ASN A 160 -19.99 -18.03 -5.83
CA ASN A 160 -20.23 -17.21 -7.05
C ASN A 160 -19.84 -17.92 -8.36
N THR A 161 -19.61 -19.21 -8.34
CA THR A 161 -19.16 -20.02 -9.47
C THR A 161 -20.29 -20.47 -10.41
N ASN A 162 -21.55 -20.50 -9.96
CA ASN A 162 -22.65 -21.07 -10.76
C ASN A 162 -23.40 -20.05 -11.64
N THR A 163 -23.15 -18.76 -11.51
CA THR A 163 -23.85 -17.72 -12.29
C THR A 163 -23.06 -17.17 -13.47
N LEU A 164 -21.87 -17.68 -13.71
CA LEU A 164 -20.97 -17.23 -14.78
C LEU A 164 -21.35 -17.72 -16.17
N LEU A 165 -22.04 -18.84 -16.27
CA LEU A 165 -22.38 -19.50 -17.52
C LEU A 165 -23.90 -19.64 -17.65
N SER A 166 -24.41 -19.27 -18.82
CA SER A 166 -25.85 -19.32 -19.12
C SER A 166 -26.38 -20.75 -19.28
N GLN A 167 -27.71 -20.92 -19.14
CA GLN A 167 -28.35 -22.18 -19.43
C GLN A 167 -28.10 -22.63 -20.88
N ASN A 168 -27.92 -21.68 -21.81
CA ASN A 168 -27.58 -21.97 -23.20
C ASN A 168 -26.20 -22.64 -23.33
N TYR A 169 -25.22 -22.21 -22.57
CA TYR A 169 -23.92 -22.90 -22.50
C TYR A 169 -24.07 -24.33 -22.01
N ILE A 170 -24.80 -24.53 -20.94
CA ILE A 170 -25.03 -25.87 -20.33
C ILE A 170 -25.66 -26.80 -21.36
N ASN A 171 -26.70 -26.34 -22.08
CA ASN A 171 -27.41 -27.13 -23.09
C ASN A 171 -26.49 -27.52 -24.29
N ILE A 172 -25.64 -26.61 -24.73
CA ILE A 172 -24.70 -26.86 -25.84
C ILE A 172 -23.58 -27.79 -25.42
N SER A 173 -23.07 -27.62 -24.18
CA SER A 173 -22.06 -28.50 -23.61
C SER A 173 -22.57 -29.94 -23.49
N SER A 174 -23.79 -30.11 -23.01
CA SER A 174 -24.40 -31.43 -22.90
C SER A 174 -24.57 -32.11 -24.28
N LYS A 175 -25.02 -31.37 -25.31
CA LYS A 175 -25.08 -31.86 -26.70
C LYS A 175 -23.72 -32.24 -27.27
N ARG A 176 -22.68 -31.45 -26.96
CA ARG A 176 -21.30 -31.77 -27.32
C ARG A 176 -20.85 -33.08 -26.68
N ASP A 177 -21.06 -33.22 -25.39
CA ASP A 177 -20.64 -34.38 -24.62
C ASP A 177 -21.37 -35.65 -25.08
N TYR A 178 -22.65 -35.54 -25.42
CA TYR A 178 -23.44 -36.64 -26.03
C TYR A 178 -22.84 -37.08 -27.38
N ASN A 179 -22.51 -36.13 -28.28
CA ASN A 179 -21.90 -36.47 -29.58
C ASN A 179 -20.50 -37.08 -29.39
N MET A 180 -19.74 -36.64 -28.37
CA MET A 180 -18.44 -37.28 -28.05
C MET A 180 -18.60 -38.72 -27.56
N GLN A 181 -19.62 -39.00 -26.77
CA GLN A 181 -19.95 -40.38 -26.34
C GLN A 181 -20.35 -41.25 -27.55
N LEU A 182 -21.21 -40.76 -28.42
CA LEU A 182 -21.56 -41.46 -29.66
C LEU A 182 -20.32 -41.77 -30.53
N PHE A 183 -19.42 -40.80 -30.70
CA PHE A 183 -18.16 -41.03 -31.41
C PHE A 183 -17.30 -42.11 -30.74
N LYS A 184 -17.21 -42.10 -29.39
CA LYS A 184 -16.45 -43.14 -28.67
C LYS A 184 -17.03 -44.53 -28.88
N ASN A 185 -18.37 -44.66 -28.97
CA ASN A 185 -19.03 -45.92 -29.11
C ASN A 185 -19.08 -46.43 -30.57
N THR A 186 -19.33 -45.53 -31.52
CA THR A 186 -19.53 -45.91 -32.95
C THR A 186 -18.32 -45.73 -33.81
N LYS A 187 -17.30 -44.92 -33.37
CA LYS A 187 -16.14 -44.49 -34.15
C LYS A 187 -16.47 -43.72 -35.43
N ASP A 188 -17.76 -43.36 -35.66
CA ASP A 188 -18.19 -42.61 -36.86
C ASP A 188 -17.67 -41.14 -36.77
N PRO A 189 -16.86 -40.71 -37.75
CA PRO A 189 -16.29 -39.36 -37.83
C PRO A 189 -17.32 -38.22 -37.79
N LYS A 190 -18.54 -38.44 -38.22
CA LYS A 190 -19.63 -37.46 -38.19
C LYS A 190 -19.88 -36.93 -36.79
N PHE A 191 -19.91 -37.79 -35.79
CA PHE A 191 -20.13 -37.37 -34.39
C PHE A 191 -18.96 -36.56 -33.85
N LEU A 192 -17.73 -36.85 -34.24
CA LEU A 192 -16.59 -36.05 -33.87
C LEU A 192 -16.64 -34.64 -34.52
N TYR A 193 -17.07 -34.57 -35.79
CA TYR A 193 -17.29 -33.28 -36.46
C TYR A 193 -18.34 -32.42 -35.73
N TYR A 194 -19.48 -32.99 -35.39
CA TYR A 194 -20.55 -32.29 -34.64
C TYR A 194 -20.07 -31.88 -33.26
N ALA A 195 -19.39 -32.73 -32.54
CA ALA A 195 -18.83 -32.41 -31.22
C ALA A 195 -17.83 -31.24 -31.30
N LYS A 196 -16.92 -31.20 -32.30
CA LYS A 196 -15.98 -30.08 -32.55
C LYS A 196 -16.73 -28.78 -32.87
N LYS A 197 -17.78 -28.83 -33.69
CA LYS A 197 -18.61 -27.66 -34.04
C LYS A 197 -19.34 -27.13 -32.79
N LEU A 198 -19.93 -27.97 -31.97
CA LEU A 198 -20.59 -27.60 -30.72
C LEU A 198 -19.58 -27.06 -29.69
N ASN A 199 -18.36 -27.60 -29.65
CA ASN A 199 -17.32 -27.10 -28.75
C ASN A 199 -16.93 -25.65 -29.09
N ARG A 200 -16.76 -25.32 -30.39
CA ARG A 200 -16.51 -23.92 -30.80
C ARG A 200 -17.65 -23.00 -30.38
N LYS A 201 -18.91 -23.44 -30.57
CA LYS A 201 -20.09 -22.68 -30.16
C LYS A 201 -20.17 -22.51 -28.62
N ALA A 202 -19.86 -23.55 -27.86
CA ALA A 202 -19.83 -23.50 -26.40
C ALA A 202 -18.76 -22.49 -25.90
N HIS A 203 -17.56 -22.52 -26.49
CA HIS A 203 -16.51 -21.54 -26.18
C HIS A 203 -16.94 -20.09 -26.45
N TYR A 204 -17.60 -19.84 -27.59
CA TYR A 204 -18.10 -18.51 -27.94
C TYR A 204 -19.12 -18.02 -26.88
N ILE A 205 -20.09 -18.87 -26.54
CA ILE A 205 -21.11 -18.52 -25.54
C ILE A 205 -20.49 -18.31 -24.16
N ALA A 206 -19.59 -19.18 -23.74
CA ALA A 206 -18.90 -19.03 -22.44
C ALA A 206 -18.13 -17.70 -22.32
N ASN A 207 -17.49 -17.27 -23.41
CA ASN A 207 -16.79 -15.98 -23.45
C ASN A 207 -17.78 -14.80 -23.36
N ASN A 208 -18.87 -14.85 -24.11
CA ASN A 208 -19.90 -13.81 -24.05
C ASN A 208 -20.59 -13.75 -22.67
N ASP A 209 -20.91 -14.88 -22.07
CA ASP A 209 -21.47 -14.96 -20.72
C ASP A 209 -20.54 -14.33 -19.69
N LYS A 210 -19.22 -14.58 -19.79
CA LYS A 210 -18.22 -13.95 -18.92
C LYS A 210 -18.17 -12.45 -19.11
N ILE A 211 -18.13 -11.97 -20.35
CA ILE A 211 -18.12 -10.53 -20.67
C ILE A 211 -19.36 -9.85 -20.07
N ASN A 212 -20.55 -10.42 -20.31
CA ASN A 212 -21.81 -9.88 -19.80
C ASN A 212 -21.86 -9.87 -18.28
N PHE A 213 -21.39 -10.94 -17.63
CA PHE A 213 -21.33 -11.01 -16.16
C PHE A 213 -20.45 -9.91 -15.56
N TYR A 214 -19.25 -9.70 -16.11
CA TYR A 214 -18.35 -8.67 -15.61
C TYR A 214 -18.80 -7.26 -15.97
N ALA A 215 -19.37 -7.06 -17.16
CA ALA A 215 -19.99 -5.79 -17.54
C ALA A 215 -21.11 -5.40 -16.56
N LYS A 216 -21.99 -6.36 -16.22
CA LYS A 216 -23.05 -6.16 -15.23
C LYS A 216 -22.50 -5.87 -13.83
N LYS A 217 -21.46 -6.60 -13.38
CA LYS A 217 -20.80 -6.31 -12.08
C LYS A 217 -20.21 -4.91 -12.02
N ILE A 218 -19.57 -4.46 -13.10
CA ILE A 218 -18.99 -3.12 -13.18
C ILE A 218 -20.10 -2.07 -13.22
N GLN A 219 -21.17 -2.29 -13.97
CA GLN A 219 -22.33 -1.40 -13.99
C GLN A 219 -22.96 -1.24 -12.60
N LEU A 220 -23.09 -2.33 -11.85
CA LEU A 220 -23.56 -2.34 -10.46
C LEU A 220 -22.57 -1.64 -9.49
N ALA A 221 -21.29 -1.63 -9.79
CA ALA A 221 -20.29 -0.90 -9.03
C ALA A 221 -20.41 0.62 -9.22
N GLY A 222 -21.12 1.08 -10.27
CA GLY A 222 -21.34 2.49 -10.58
C GLY A 222 -20.03 3.25 -10.78
N LYS A 223 -19.92 4.44 -10.18
CA LYS A 223 -18.71 5.28 -10.21
C LYS A 223 -17.75 5.00 -9.05
N ASP A 224 -17.93 3.92 -8.26
CA ASP A 224 -17.07 3.58 -7.13
C ASP A 224 -15.74 2.95 -7.60
N PRO A 225 -14.60 3.69 -7.56
CA PRO A 225 -13.33 3.19 -8.07
C PRO A 225 -12.84 1.95 -7.30
N LYS A 226 -13.13 1.86 -5.98
CA LYS A 226 -12.68 0.72 -5.15
C LYS A 226 -13.37 -0.57 -5.56
N LYS A 227 -14.68 -0.52 -5.83
CA LYS A 227 -15.44 -1.69 -6.30
C LYS A 227 -14.99 -2.11 -7.70
N ILE A 228 -14.79 -1.15 -8.62
CA ILE A 228 -14.28 -1.42 -9.96
C ILE A 228 -12.90 -2.07 -9.89
N TRP A 229 -11.96 -1.51 -9.11
CA TRP A 229 -10.62 -2.07 -8.95
C TRP A 229 -10.62 -3.44 -8.26
N HIS A 230 -11.52 -3.69 -7.33
CA HIS A 230 -11.69 -5.02 -6.74
C HIS A 230 -12.07 -6.05 -7.82
N ILE A 231 -12.99 -5.70 -8.72
CA ILE A 231 -13.37 -6.57 -9.85
C ILE A 231 -12.18 -6.79 -10.78
N ILE A 232 -11.46 -5.74 -11.17
CA ILE A 232 -10.30 -5.78 -12.04
C ILE A 232 -9.15 -6.59 -11.42
N SER A 233 -8.90 -6.44 -10.12
CA SER A 233 -7.82 -7.13 -9.42
C SER A 233 -7.96 -8.65 -9.42
N ASN A 234 -9.18 -9.17 -9.56
CA ASN A 234 -9.43 -10.61 -9.67
C ASN A 234 -8.85 -11.21 -10.97
N PHE A 235 -8.56 -10.38 -11.99
CA PHE A 235 -7.95 -10.84 -13.24
C PHE A 235 -6.48 -10.48 -13.35
N THR A 236 -6.08 -9.34 -12.76
CA THR A 236 -4.76 -8.75 -12.97
C THR A 236 -3.72 -9.21 -11.95
N LYS A 237 -4.18 -9.65 -10.78
CA LYS A 237 -3.29 -10.12 -9.72
C LYS A 237 -3.45 -11.62 -9.54
N SER A 238 -2.33 -12.33 -9.32
CA SER A 238 -2.38 -13.59 -8.57
C SER A 238 -3.19 -13.34 -7.30
N PRO A 239 -4.06 -14.27 -6.88
CA PRO A 239 -4.78 -14.09 -5.62
C PRO A 239 -3.72 -13.77 -4.55
N LYS A 240 -3.68 -12.52 -4.11
CA LYS A 240 -2.96 -12.22 -2.87
C LYS A 240 -3.63 -13.08 -1.84
N SER A 241 -2.89 -14.00 -1.25
CA SER A 241 -3.29 -14.57 0.02
C SER A 241 -3.70 -13.37 0.86
N THR A 242 -4.94 -13.29 1.25
CA THR A 242 -5.33 -12.41 2.35
C THR A 242 -4.30 -12.69 3.42
N THR A 243 -3.52 -11.69 3.78
CA THR A 243 -2.49 -11.83 4.80
C THR A 243 -3.18 -11.91 6.16
N ASN A 244 -3.98 -12.97 6.35
CA ASN A 244 -4.46 -13.30 7.67
C ASN A 244 -3.24 -13.69 8.49
N ILE A 245 -3.00 -12.95 9.55
CA ILE A 245 -1.91 -13.24 10.48
C ILE A 245 -2.37 -14.44 11.32
N ASN A 246 -2.07 -15.65 10.82
CA ASN A 246 -2.50 -16.88 11.48
C ASN A 246 -1.45 -17.42 12.46
N LYS A 247 -0.19 -16.97 12.34
CA LYS A 247 0.91 -17.37 13.22
C LYS A 247 2.00 -16.31 13.24
N ILE A 248 2.62 -16.15 14.39
CA ILE A 248 3.85 -15.35 14.57
C ILE A 248 4.89 -16.19 15.32
N ILE A 249 6.16 -15.80 15.21
CA ILE A 249 7.25 -16.35 16.00
C ILE A 249 7.69 -15.27 16.97
N HIS A 250 7.57 -15.55 18.27
CA HIS A 250 7.99 -14.64 19.33
C HIS A 250 8.75 -15.45 20.39
N ASN A 251 9.94 -15.01 20.79
CA ASN A 251 10.83 -15.71 21.71
C ASN A 251 11.04 -17.19 21.34
N ASN A 252 11.29 -17.46 20.06
CA ASN A 252 11.47 -18.80 19.48
C ASN A 252 10.25 -19.74 19.61
N GLN A 253 9.09 -19.24 20.03
CA GLN A 253 7.84 -19.99 20.09
C GLN A 253 6.89 -19.57 18.98
N THR A 254 6.18 -20.54 18.39
CA THR A 254 5.14 -20.30 17.39
C THR A 254 3.80 -20.08 18.09
N ILE A 255 3.24 -18.90 17.95
CA ILE A 255 1.96 -18.51 18.54
C ILE A 255 0.91 -18.47 17.45
N THR A 256 -0.24 -19.10 17.70
CA THR A 256 -1.34 -19.27 16.74
C THR A 256 -2.68 -18.75 17.25
N ASN A 257 -2.82 -18.57 18.58
CA ASN A 257 -4.05 -17.99 19.15
C ASN A 257 -4.17 -16.50 18.74
N PRO A 258 -5.25 -16.09 18.05
CA PRO A 258 -5.39 -14.72 17.56
C PRO A 258 -5.38 -13.64 18.66
N THR A 259 -5.91 -13.93 19.84
CA THR A 259 -5.92 -12.99 20.97
C THR A 259 -4.51 -12.78 21.51
N ASP A 260 -3.71 -13.85 21.66
CA ASP A 260 -2.33 -13.76 22.11
C ASP A 260 -1.48 -13.02 21.06
N ILE A 261 -1.70 -13.30 19.77
CA ILE A 261 -1.04 -12.58 18.68
C ILE A 261 -1.35 -11.07 18.80
N ALA A 262 -2.62 -10.70 19.01
CA ALA A 262 -3.02 -9.30 19.14
C ALA A 262 -2.35 -8.64 20.36
N ASN A 263 -2.27 -9.32 21.51
CA ASN A 263 -1.60 -8.82 22.72
C ASN A 263 -0.09 -8.62 22.50
N ILE A 264 0.59 -9.56 21.85
CA ILE A 264 2.02 -9.46 21.56
C ILE A 264 2.30 -8.29 20.60
N PHE A 265 1.48 -8.10 19.58
CA PHE A 265 1.61 -6.93 18.71
C PHE A 265 1.41 -5.63 19.49
N ASN A 266 0.42 -5.58 20.38
CA ASN A 266 0.15 -4.39 21.18
C ASN A 266 1.32 -4.08 22.13
N GLU A 267 1.87 -5.10 22.79
CA GLU A 267 3.07 -4.98 23.62
C GLU A 267 4.25 -4.44 22.81
N TYR A 268 4.54 -5.06 21.66
CA TYR A 268 5.64 -4.66 20.82
C TYR A 268 5.51 -3.20 20.32
N PHE A 269 4.32 -2.77 19.92
CA PHE A 269 4.13 -1.41 19.42
C PHE A 269 4.26 -0.35 20.51
N THR A 270 3.90 -0.66 21.75
CA THR A 270 3.98 0.29 22.88
C THR A 270 5.35 0.29 23.57
N SER A 271 6.02 -0.86 23.70
CA SER A 271 7.28 -0.97 24.44
C SER A 271 8.54 -0.71 23.60
N SER A 272 8.46 -0.88 22.29
CA SER A 272 9.64 -0.83 21.40
C SER A 272 10.32 0.54 21.33
N ILE A 273 9.63 1.64 21.60
CA ILE A 273 10.24 2.97 21.69
C ILE A 273 10.97 3.14 23.01
N ASN A 274 10.39 2.69 24.10
CA ASN A 274 11.05 2.73 25.41
C ASN A 274 12.37 1.95 25.41
N SER A 275 12.42 0.81 24.73
CA SER A 275 13.67 0.04 24.57
C SER A 275 14.75 0.81 23.79
N LEU A 276 14.35 1.59 22.76
CA LEU A 276 15.27 2.44 22.00
C LEU A 276 15.78 3.61 22.84
N ILE A 277 14.93 4.27 23.62
CA ILE A 277 15.31 5.36 24.53
C ILE A 277 16.30 4.84 25.58
N ASN A 278 15.99 3.71 26.21
CA ASN A 278 16.82 3.11 27.26
C ASN A 278 18.19 2.63 26.73
N SER A 279 18.31 2.28 25.44
CA SER A 279 19.58 1.87 24.82
C SER A 279 20.56 3.04 24.65
N GLN A 280 20.11 4.29 24.71
CA GLN A 280 20.97 5.46 24.51
C GLN A 280 21.80 5.88 25.75
N ASN A 281 21.69 5.22 26.90
CA ASN A 281 22.53 5.36 28.13
C ASN A 281 23.09 6.76 28.47
N LYS A 282 22.44 7.86 28.03
CA LYS A 282 22.87 9.23 28.24
C LYS A 282 21.75 10.04 28.89
N THR A 283 22.12 11.00 29.74
CA THR A 283 21.20 11.97 30.35
C THR A 283 20.37 12.68 29.28
N PRO A 284 19.07 12.90 29.50
CA PRO A 284 18.24 13.61 28.54
C PRO A 284 18.83 14.99 28.25
N PRO A 285 18.87 15.38 26.98
CA PRO A 285 19.50 16.63 26.56
C PRO A 285 18.77 17.86 27.09
N ASN A 286 19.53 18.94 27.20
CA ASN A 286 18.98 20.23 27.61
C ASN A 286 18.13 20.80 26.47
N ILE A 287 16.81 20.79 26.64
CA ILE A 287 15.78 21.06 25.63
C ILE A 287 15.89 22.46 24.99
N ASN A 288 16.73 23.36 25.52
CA ASN A 288 16.78 24.78 25.14
C ASN A 288 17.79 25.15 24.04
N GLN A 289 18.54 24.19 23.46
CA GLN A 289 19.67 24.53 22.57
C GLN A 289 19.28 24.92 21.13
N TYR A 290 18.09 24.58 20.64
CA TYR A 290 17.66 24.84 19.26
C TYR A 290 16.56 25.91 19.14
N SER A 291 16.46 26.82 20.11
CA SER A 291 15.58 27.98 19.95
C SER A 291 16.21 28.97 18.96
N ASN A 292 15.57 29.12 17.80
CA ASN A 292 15.96 30.09 16.78
C ASN A 292 16.03 31.50 17.42
N SER A 293 17.23 32.07 17.47
CA SER A 293 17.48 33.44 17.93
C SER A 293 16.89 34.52 17.01
N ASN A 294 16.47 34.18 15.81
CA ASN A 294 15.80 35.06 14.88
C ASN A 294 14.27 34.95 15.05
N LYS A 295 13.75 35.40 16.21
CA LYS A 295 12.31 35.69 16.33
C LYS A 295 11.97 36.85 15.39
N LYS A 296 11.69 36.55 14.10
CA LYS A 296 10.82 37.42 13.30
C LYS A 296 9.55 37.63 14.11
N ASN A 297 8.92 38.80 13.98
CA ASN A 297 7.62 39.09 14.60
C ASN A 297 6.53 38.14 14.07
N ILE A 298 6.60 36.85 14.46
CA ILE A 298 5.59 35.86 14.12
C ILE A 298 4.39 36.13 14.99
N PRO A 299 3.19 36.34 14.42
CA PRO A 299 1.97 36.51 15.22
C PRO A 299 1.70 35.28 16.08
N ILE A 300 1.10 35.50 17.25
CA ILE A 300 0.72 34.40 18.14
C ILE A 300 -0.45 33.64 17.50
N PHE A 301 -0.28 32.33 17.32
CA PHE A 301 -1.32 31.47 16.81
C PHE A 301 -2.30 31.03 17.91
N ASN A 302 -3.56 31.29 17.70
CA ASN A 302 -4.69 30.79 18.49
C ASN A 302 -5.67 30.06 17.57
N PHE A 303 -6.33 29.03 18.10
CA PHE A 303 -7.49 28.49 17.42
C PHE A 303 -8.66 29.48 17.45
N ASN A 304 -9.29 29.65 16.31
CA ASN A 304 -10.50 30.44 16.15
C ASN A 304 -11.73 29.53 16.13
N THR A 305 -12.89 30.13 16.41
CA THR A 305 -14.17 29.44 16.26
C THR A 305 -14.40 29.07 14.79
N THR A 306 -14.95 27.88 14.58
CA THR A 306 -15.33 27.39 13.25
C THR A 306 -16.84 27.50 13.04
N SER A 307 -17.27 27.74 11.81
CA SER A 307 -18.67 27.80 11.44
C SER A 307 -19.25 26.43 11.08
N PHE A 308 -20.57 26.30 11.14
CA PHE A 308 -21.28 25.10 10.67
C PHE A 308 -20.92 24.76 9.21
N ASN A 309 -20.87 25.76 8.32
CA ASN A 309 -20.58 25.57 6.91
C ASN A 309 -19.16 24.99 6.68
N GLU A 310 -18.17 25.43 7.45
CA GLU A 310 -16.81 24.89 7.39
C GLU A 310 -16.79 23.44 7.83
N VAL A 311 -17.43 23.09 8.95
CA VAL A 311 -17.49 21.70 9.45
C VAL A 311 -18.27 20.81 8.47
N GLN A 312 -19.32 21.32 7.83
CA GLN A 312 -20.08 20.62 6.80
C GLN A 312 -19.20 20.30 5.58
N ASN A 313 -18.44 21.26 5.07
CA ASN A 313 -17.51 21.06 3.95
C ASN A 313 -16.41 20.05 4.32
N ILE A 314 -15.89 20.11 5.55
CA ILE A 314 -14.93 19.14 6.07
C ILE A 314 -15.55 17.74 6.10
N SER A 315 -16.78 17.60 6.56
CA SER A 315 -17.46 16.29 6.66
C SER A 315 -17.61 15.60 5.30
N ILE A 316 -17.81 16.36 4.23
CA ILE A 316 -17.87 15.84 2.84
C ILE A 316 -16.49 15.33 2.40
N SER A 317 -15.42 16.01 2.79
CA SER A 317 -14.05 15.65 2.43
C SER A 317 -13.52 14.44 3.23
N VAL A 318 -13.92 14.30 4.48
CA VAL A 318 -13.52 13.22 5.39
C VAL A 318 -14.47 12.04 5.23
N LYS A 319 -14.08 11.06 4.40
CA LYS A 319 -14.91 9.86 4.18
C LYS A 319 -15.00 9.00 5.44
N GLN A 320 -16.22 8.71 5.86
CA GLN A 320 -16.49 7.71 6.87
C GLN A 320 -16.20 6.30 6.31
N SER A 321 -15.41 5.47 7.00
CA SER A 321 -15.19 4.09 6.59
C SER A 321 -16.29 3.20 7.16
N LYS A 322 -16.80 2.26 6.34
CA LYS A 322 -17.89 1.33 6.74
C LYS A 322 -17.50 0.40 7.92
N ASN A 323 -16.21 0.28 8.24
CA ASN A 323 -15.68 -0.59 9.29
C ASN A 323 -15.41 0.17 10.61
N GLN A 324 -15.91 1.38 10.76
CA GLN A 324 -15.71 2.20 11.97
C GLN A 324 -16.85 2.09 13.00
N ASP A 325 -17.83 1.22 12.78
CA ASP A 325 -18.90 0.96 13.75
C ASP A 325 -18.40 0.20 15.01
N ASN A 326 -17.22 0.53 15.50
CA ASN A 326 -16.68 -0.03 16.72
C ASN A 326 -16.96 0.89 17.92
N ASN A 327 -17.45 0.34 18.96
CA ASN A 327 -17.85 0.73 20.31
C ASN A 327 -17.69 2.19 20.83
N ASN A 328 -17.00 3.09 20.13
CA ASN A 328 -16.81 4.50 20.54
C ASN A 328 -17.13 5.48 19.41
N SER A 329 -17.69 5.03 18.29
CA SER A 329 -18.10 5.88 17.18
C SER A 329 -19.59 5.79 16.95
N MET A 330 -20.21 6.94 16.71
CA MET A 330 -21.62 7.04 16.35
C MET A 330 -21.95 6.18 15.12
N PRO A 331 -23.02 5.38 15.12
CA PRO A 331 -23.36 4.50 14.02
C PRO A 331 -23.48 5.22 12.66
N THR A 332 -22.95 4.60 11.61
CA THR A 332 -22.89 5.18 10.25
C THR A 332 -24.27 5.60 9.72
N LYS A 333 -25.31 4.88 10.11
CA LYS A 333 -26.69 5.20 9.69
C LYS A 333 -27.26 6.46 10.32
N LEU A 334 -26.82 6.84 11.52
CA LEU A 334 -27.22 8.11 12.12
C LEU A 334 -26.70 9.29 11.30
N TRP A 335 -25.44 9.19 10.85
CA TRP A 335 -24.84 10.22 9.99
C TRP A 335 -25.60 10.39 8.68
N SER A 336 -26.03 9.30 8.05
CA SER A 336 -26.76 9.38 6.78
C SER A 336 -28.16 10.00 6.90
N ASN A 337 -28.81 9.85 8.07
CA ASN A 337 -30.17 10.34 8.30
C ASN A 337 -30.24 11.72 8.98
N PHE A 338 -29.27 12.03 9.84
CA PHE A 338 -29.31 13.21 10.71
C PHE A 338 -28.07 14.10 10.61
N ASN A 339 -27.38 14.05 9.47
CA ASN A 339 -26.09 14.72 9.26
C ASN A 339 -26.13 16.22 9.64
N GLU A 340 -27.17 16.94 9.29
CA GLU A 340 -27.28 18.38 9.56
C GLU A 340 -27.39 18.67 11.08
N ILE A 341 -28.24 17.94 11.80
CA ILE A 341 -28.42 18.13 13.24
C ILE A 341 -27.13 17.78 13.98
N LEU A 342 -26.54 16.60 13.63
CA LEU A 342 -25.31 16.14 14.26
C LEU A 342 -24.13 17.08 14.00
N LEU A 343 -24.02 17.65 12.80
CA LEU A 343 -22.94 18.58 12.49
C LEU A 343 -23.10 19.92 13.24
N LYS A 344 -24.31 20.38 13.50
CA LYS A 344 -24.53 21.57 14.37
C LYS A 344 -24.00 21.32 15.77
N HIS A 345 -24.35 20.16 16.38
CA HIS A 345 -23.85 19.80 17.69
C HIS A 345 -22.33 19.61 17.69
N ILE A 346 -21.77 18.91 16.71
CA ILE A 346 -20.33 18.71 16.59
C ILE A 346 -19.58 20.04 16.42
N THR A 347 -20.13 20.99 15.66
CA THR A 347 -19.55 22.33 15.53
C THR A 347 -19.45 23.02 16.90
N TYR A 348 -20.50 22.95 17.70
CA TYR A 348 -20.47 23.46 19.07
C TYR A 348 -19.36 22.80 19.91
N TYR A 349 -19.28 21.46 19.89
CA TYR A 349 -18.26 20.75 20.68
C TYR A 349 -16.82 20.98 20.18
N ILE A 350 -16.60 21.20 18.87
CA ILE A 350 -15.29 21.59 18.35
C ILE A 350 -14.89 22.96 18.92
N ASN A 351 -15.78 23.94 18.86
CA ASN A 351 -15.52 25.28 19.38
C ASN A 351 -15.29 25.26 20.90
N ASN A 352 -16.11 24.54 21.65
CA ASN A 352 -15.94 24.37 23.10
C ASN A 352 -14.59 23.68 23.43
N SER A 353 -14.18 22.69 22.63
CA SER A 353 -12.88 22.03 22.76
C SER A 353 -11.70 23.01 22.60
N PHE A 354 -11.79 23.95 21.64
CA PHE A 354 -10.76 24.97 21.45
C PHE A 354 -10.77 26.01 22.58
N GLU A 355 -11.93 26.42 23.03
CA GLU A 355 -12.08 27.38 24.12
C GLU A 355 -11.55 26.83 25.45
N THR A 356 -11.91 25.58 25.80
CA THR A 356 -11.47 24.89 26.99
C THR A 356 -10.08 24.30 26.89
N SER A 357 -9.45 24.38 25.70
CA SER A 357 -8.14 23.79 25.41
C SER A 357 -8.05 22.28 25.69
N THR A 358 -9.16 21.53 25.51
CA THR A 358 -9.24 20.10 25.80
C THR A 358 -9.74 19.31 24.63
N PHE A 359 -9.02 18.21 24.29
CA PHE A 359 -9.46 17.25 23.29
C PHE A 359 -10.27 16.13 23.94
N PRO A 360 -11.43 15.73 23.41
CA PRO A 360 -12.32 14.74 24.06
C PRO A 360 -11.65 13.39 24.28
N ASN A 361 -11.71 12.85 25.52
CA ASN A 361 -11.02 11.63 25.91
C ASN A 361 -11.55 10.38 25.20
N ASN A 362 -12.85 10.29 24.93
CA ASN A 362 -13.45 9.17 24.20
C ASN A 362 -12.99 9.08 22.74
N LEU A 363 -12.37 10.13 22.18
CA LEU A 363 -11.79 10.13 20.84
C LEU A 363 -10.30 9.74 20.82
N LYS A 364 -9.69 9.48 21.98
CA LYS A 364 -8.26 9.17 22.11
C LYS A 364 -7.92 7.68 21.94
N LEU A 365 -8.90 6.78 21.91
CA LEU A 365 -8.67 5.36 21.70
C LEU A 365 -8.40 5.07 20.22
N SER A 366 -7.24 4.47 19.93
CA SER A 366 -6.83 4.06 18.59
C SER A 366 -7.00 2.56 18.39
N ILE A 367 -7.60 2.16 17.29
CA ILE A 367 -7.65 0.76 16.87
C ILE A 367 -6.53 0.53 15.88
N ILE A 368 -5.55 -0.31 16.26
CA ILE A 368 -4.38 -0.59 15.45
C ILE A 368 -4.64 -1.79 14.56
N ASN A 369 -4.41 -1.60 13.25
CA ASN A 369 -4.36 -2.67 12.26
C ASN A 369 -2.91 -2.89 11.84
N PRO A 370 -2.25 -4.02 12.19
CA PRO A 370 -0.91 -4.33 11.74
C PRO A 370 -0.85 -4.52 10.22
N ILE A 371 -0.06 -3.72 9.51
CA ILE A 371 0.13 -3.86 8.06
C ILE A 371 1.53 -4.36 7.78
N HIS A 372 1.64 -5.53 7.12
CA HIS A 372 2.92 -6.11 6.72
C HIS A 372 3.65 -5.22 5.70
N LYS A 373 4.89 -4.87 5.98
CA LYS A 373 5.73 -4.03 5.11
C LYS A 373 6.57 -4.87 4.14
N SER A 374 7.38 -5.79 4.68
CA SER A 374 8.33 -6.60 3.91
C SER A 374 8.92 -7.69 4.81
N GLY A 375 9.61 -8.68 4.22
CA GLY A 375 10.23 -9.76 4.97
C GLY A 375 9.26 -10.87 5.40
N PRO A 376 9.67 -11.79 6.31
CA PRO A 376 8.83 -12.87 6.78
C PRO A 376 7.59 -12.38 7.53
N ILE A 377 6.42 -12.90 7.16
CA ILE A 377 5.12 -12.55 7.79
C ILE A 377 5.00 -13.02 9.25
N THR A 378 5.90 -13.88 9.69
CA THR A 378 5.92 -14.41 11.06
C THR A 378 6.64 -13.52 12.06
N LYS A 379 7.38 -12.49 11.58
CA LYS A 379 8.11 -11.54 12.42
C LYS A 379 7.31 -10.27 12.67
N ILE A 380 7.12 -9.91 13.92
CA ILE A 380 6.33 -8.75 14.34
C ILE A 380 6.97 -7.42 13.92
N GLU A 381 8.31 -7.36 13.82
CA GLU A 381 9.08 -6.18 13.42
C GLU A 381 8.78 -5.76 11.96
N ASN A 382 8.26 -6.66 11.15
CA ASN A 382 7.92 -6.44 9.75
C ASN A 382 6.55 -5.77 9.55
N TYR A 383 5.90 -5.36 10.64
CA TYR A 383 4.57 -4.73 10.59
C TYR A 383 4.61 -3.28 11.05
N ARG A 384 3.75 -2.45 10.43
CA ARG A 384 3.50 -1.06 10.82
C ARG A 384 2.17 -0.97 11.59
N PRO A 385 2.11 -0.20 12.70
CA PRO A 385 0.88 0.04 13.45
C PRO A 385 0.04 1.15 12.80
N ILE A 386 -0.88 0.80 11.93
CA ILE A 386 -1.77 1.83 11.35
C ILE A 386 -2.96 2.06 12.29
N SER A 387 -3.06 3.27 12.81
CA SER A 387 -4.12 3.72 13.70
C SER A 387 -5.40 4.03 12.93
N ASN A 388 -6.47 3.32 13.25
CA ASN A 388 -7.81 3.65 12.79
C ASN A 388 -8.51 4.47 13.88
N LEU A 389 -8.60 5.78 13.66
CA LEU A 389 -9.21 6.73 14.59
C LEU A 389 -10.71 6.89 14.30
N PRO A 390 -11.52 7.22 15.34
CA PRO A 390 -12.94 7.53 15.18
C PRO A 390 -13.18 8.61 14.12
N TYR A 391 -14.30 8.54 13.41
CA TYR A 391 -14.67 9.55 12.42
C TYR A 391 -14.76 10.96 13.03
N LEU A 392 -15.34 11.07 14.23
CA LEU A 392 -15.43 12.33 14.94
C LEU A 392 -14.04 12.90 15.26
N SER A 393 -13.08 12.09 15.72
CA SER A 393 -11.69 12.53 15.91
C SER A 393 -11.15 13.24 14.67
N LYS A 394 -11.42 12.66 13.49
CA LYS A 394 -10.96 13.23 12.21
C LYS A 394 -11.60 14.57 11.86
N LEU A 395 -12.84 14.84 12.31
CA LEU A 395 -13.47 16.15 12.14
C LEU A 395 -12.75 17.21 12.98
N PHE A 396 -12.54 16.96 14.28
CA PHE A 396 -11.77 17.85 15.14
C PHE A 396 -10.36 18.10 14.62
N GLU A 397 -9.66 17.03 14.24
CA GLU A 397 -8.32 17.11 13.69
C GLU A 397 -8.27 17.93 12.38
N LYS A 398 -9.28 17.78 11.51
CA LYS A 398 -9.28 18.46 10.22
C LYS A 398 -9.51 19.98 10.34
N VAL A 399 -10.37 20.39 11.27
CA VAL A 399 -10.56 21.82 11.60
C VAL A 399 -9.24 22.40 12.13
N ALA A 400 -8.64 21.74 13.14
CA ALA A 400 -7.35 22.18 13.70
C ALA A 400 -6.25 22.20 12.62
N TYR A 401 -6.17 21.16 11.79
CA TYR A 401 -5.21 21.08 10.68
C TYR A 401 -5.32 22.26 9.71
N GLN A 402 -6.55 22.66 9.33
CA GLN A 402 -6.74 23.76 8.40
C GLN A 402 -6.24 25.08 8.98
N GLN A 403 -6.55 25.35 10.25
CA GLN A 403 -6.12 26.59 10.91
C GLN A 403 -4.60 26.61 11.13
N ILE A 404 -4.01 25.51 11.59
CA ILE A 404 -2.54 25.39 11.74
C ILE A 404 -1.86 25.57 10.39
N THR A 405 -2.32 24.88 9.35
CA THR A 405 -1.69 24.95 8.02
C THR A 405 -1.81 26.32 7.41
N PHE A 406 -2.92 27.02 7.62
CA PHE A 406 -3.12 28.40 7.17
C PHE A 406 -2.06 29.32 7.81
N HIS A 407 -1.92 29.29 9.14
CA HIS A 407 -0.93 30.09 9.86
C HIS A 407 0.52 29.81 9.40
N LEU A 408 0.87 28.52 9.26
CA LEU A 408 2.22 28.11 8.85
C LEU A 408 2.56 28.56 7.42
N ASN A 409 1.59 28.51 6.51
CA ASN A 409 1.81 28.94 5.12
C ASN A 409 1.82 30.45 4.98
N GLU A 410 0.94 31.18 5.65
CA GLU A 410 0.85 32.63 5.61
C GLU A 410 2.15 33.29 6.08
N HIS A 411 2.80 32.70 7.08
CA HIS A 411 4.01 33.23 7.67
C HIS A 411 5.29 32.51 7.21
N ASN A 412 5.22 31.60 6.23
CA ASN A 412 6.34 30.84 5.68
C ASN A 412 7.21 30.17 6.76
N LEU A 413 6.56 29.47 7.71
CA LEU A 413 7.21 28.89 8.87
C LEU A 413 7.76 27.48 8.65
N ILE A 414 7.39 26.82 7.54
CA ILE A 414 7.89 25.50 7.20
C ILE A 414 9.12 25.64 6.31
N TYR A 415 10.14 24.85 6.60
CA TYR A 415 11.35 24.77 5.81
C TYR A 415 11.05 24.53 4.32
N ASP A 416 11.65 25.30 3.43
CA ASP A 416 11.31 25.34 1.99
C ASP A 416 11.50 23.97 1.30
N TYR A 417 12.51 23.22 1.71
CA TYR A 417 12.77 21.88 1.17
C TYR A 417 12.12 20.74 1.96
N GLN A 418 11.11 21.03 2.80
CA GLN A 418 10.18 20.01 3.31
C GLN A 418 9.00 19.85 2.35
N PHE A 419 8.92 18.73 1.65
CA PHE A 419 7.89 18.43 0.64
C PHE A 419 6.78 17.52 1.13
N GLY A 420 7.04 16.76 2.19
CA GLY A 420 6.06 15.79 2.71
C GLY A 420 4.86 16.45 3.35
N PHE A 421 3.64 15.97 3.03
CA PHE A 421 2.38 16.40 3.64
C PHE A 421 2.07 17.91 3.56
N ARG A 422 2.67 18.61 2.62
CA ARG A 422 2.37 20.03 2.34
C ARG A 422 1.42 20.15 1.13
N PRO A 423 0.48 21.11 1.14
CA PRO A 423 -0.35 21.42 -0.03
C PRO A 423 0.53 21.81 -1.23
N ASN A 424 0.12 21.39 -2.42
CA ASN A 424 0.80 21.66 -3.70
C ASN A 424 2.22 21.10 -3.84
N MET A 425 2.72 20.34 -2.86
CA MET A 425 3.99 19.63 -2.92
C MET A 425 3.78 18.14 -3.23
N SER A 426 4.74 17.53 -3.91
CA SER A 426 4.68 16.13 -4.32
C SER A 426 6.03 15.43 -4.23
N THR A 427 6.03 14.12 -4.32
CA THR A 427 7.28 13.33 -4.47
C THR A 427 8.05 13.71 -5.73
N GLU A 428 7.34 14.11 -6.80
CA GLU A 428 7.94 14.59 -8.05
C GLU A 428 8.68 15.90 -7.84
N THR A 429 8.09 16.84 -7.08
CA THR A 429 8.75 18.12 -6.75
C THR A 429 10.04 17.89 -5.97
N ALA A 430 10.02 17.03 -4.94
CA ALA A 430 11.21 16.70 -4.15
C ALA A 430 12.31 16.04 -5.00
N LEU A 431 11.94 15.12 -5.90
CA LEU A 431 12.88 14.47 -6.80
C LEU A 431 13.47 15.42 -7.84
N ASN A 432 12.68 16.33 -8.39
CA ASN A 432 13.19 17.34 -9.32
C ASN A 432 14.22 18.24 -8.64
N ILE A 433 13.94 18.75 -7.44
CA ILE A 433 14.90 19.56 -6.69
C ILE A 433 16.18 18.76 -6.37
N LEU A 434 16.03 17.49 -5.98
CA LEU A 434 17.19 16.62 -5.75
C LEU A 434 18.07 16.51 -6.99
N ILE A 435 17.48 16.22 -8.16
CA ILE A 435 18.23 16.05 -9.42
C ILE A 435 18.77 17.39 -9.92
N ASP A 436 18.01 18.48 -9.85
CA ASP A 436 18.46 19.81 -10.21
C ASP A 436 19.68 20.23 -9.37
N THR A 437 19.66 19.92 -8.05
CA THR A 437 20.82 20.16 -7.16
C THR A 437 22.04 19.32 -7.56
N ILE A 438 21.84 18.05 -7.89
CA ILE A 438 22.91 17.17 -8.38
C ILE A 438 23.52 17.72 -9.67
N ILE A 439 22.68 18.13 -10.63
CA ILE A 439 23.12 18.69 -11.92
C ILE A 439 23.94 19.96 -11.70
N ASN A 440 23.46 20.89 -10.87
CA ASN A 440 24.18 22.13 -10.56
C ASN A 440 25.57 21.87 -9.97
N HIS A 441 25.71 20.90 -9.08
CA HIS A 441 27.01 20.49 -8.55
C HIS A 441 27.88 19.84 -9.63
N PHE A 442 27.29 19.08 -10.53
CA PHE A 442 27.97 18.39 -11.60
C PHE A 442 28.54 19.36 -12.65
N GLU A 443 27.81 20.44 -12.99
CA GLU A 443 28.22 21.49 -13.89
C GLU A 443 29.41 22.29 -13.31
N ASN A 444 29.55 22.33 -11.97
CA ASN A 444 30.67 22.96 -11.27
C ASN A 444 31.87 22.00 -11.04
N ASP A 445 31.94 20.87 -11.75
CA ASP A 445 32.98 19.83 -11.63
C ASP A 445 33.14 19.27 -10.19
N ASN A 446 32.07 19.28 -9.38
CA ASN A 446 32.12 18.75 -8.03
C ASN A 446 31.91 17.22 -8.01
N LEU A 447 32.60 16.57 -7.08
CA LEU A 447 32.21 15.26 -6.57
C LEU A 447 30.97 15.43 -5.70
N ILE A 448 30.00 14.57 -5.85
CA ILE A 448 28.71 14.70 -5.18
C ILE A 448 28.46 13.49 -4.31
N ALA A 449 28.11 13.70 -3.07
CA ALA A 449 27.59 12.67 -2.19
C ALA A 449 26.12 12.94 -1.88
N VAL A 450 25.30 11.93 -2.10
CA VAL A 450 23.88 11.94 -1.77
C VAL A 450 23.64 10.91 -0.68
N THR A 451 23.41 11.36 0.55
CA THR A 451 23.18 10.49 1.70
C THR A 451 21.70 10.43 2.02
N PHE A 452 21.12 9.23 1.93
CA PHE A 452 19.72 8.93 2.24
C PHE A 452 19.63 8.45 3.68
N LEU A 453 19.04 9.26 4.55
CA LEU A 453 18.85 8.94 5.96
C LEU A 453 17.56 8.12 6.16
N ASP A 454 17.64 7.04 6.90
CA ASP A 454 16.46 6.24 7.34
C ASP A 454 16.29 6.40 8.85
N PHE A 455 15.07 6.71 9.30
CA PHE A 455 14.76 6.81 10.71
C PHE A 455 14.04 5.56 11.20
N THR A 456 14.38 5.13 12.42
CA THR A 456 13.70 4.01 13.08
C THR A 456 12.43 4.51 13.74
N LYS A 457 11.25 4.08 13.23
CA LYS A 457 9.94 4.42 13.82
C LYS A 457 9.72 5.92 14.03
N ALA A 458 10.07 6.75 13.05
CA ALA A 458 10.07 8.21 13.13
C ALA A 458 8.79 8.80 13.76
N PHE A 459 7.60 8.40 13.28
CA PHE A 459 6.33 8.89 13.80
C PHE A 459 6.03 8.39 15.21
N ASP A 460 6.45 7.18 15.54
CA ASP A 460 6.18 6.56 16.84
C ASP A 460 7.14 7.05 17.94
N SER A 461 8.31 7.62 17.55
CA SER A 461 9.35 8.10 18.48
C SER A 461 9.19 9.56 18.89
N VAL A 462 8.28 10.32 18.29
CA VAL A 462 8.09 11.75 18.60
C VAL A 462 7.88 11.94 20.11
N ASN A 463 8.82 12.64 20.76
CA ASN A 463 8.69 13.03 22.14
C ASN A 463 7.69 14.19 22.29
N HIS A 464 6.67 14.01 23.11
CA HIS A 464 5.57 14.98 23.25
C HIS A 464 6.05 16.31 23.85
N ASP A 465 6.93 16.29 24.84
CA ASP A 465 7.39 17.51 25.51
C ASP A 465 8.32 18.33 24.62
N ILE A 466 9.22 17.65 23.87
CA ILE A 466 10.08 18.33 22.88
C ILE A 466 9.22 18.97 21.78
N LEU A 467 8.23 18.24 21.25
CA LEU A 467 7.33 18.79 20.25
C LEU A 467 6.59 20.04 20.77
N LEU A 468 5.99 19.98 21.98
CA LEU A 468 5.24 21.10 22.57
C LEU A 468 6.14 22.32 22.78
N ASN A 469 7.38 22.10 23.22
CA ASN A 469 8.36 23.18 23.38
C ASN A 469 8.71 23.82 22.02
N LYS A 470 8.92 23.04 20.96
CA LYS A 470 9.17 23.57 19.60
C LYS A 470 7.97 24.34 19.06
N LEU A 471 6.74 23.88 19.28
CA LEU A 471 5.54 24.61 18.90
C LEU A 471 5.48 26.00 19.53
N LYS A 472 5.90 26.12 20.79
CA LYS A 472 5.99 27.40 21.51
C LYS A 472 7.14 28.26 21.00
N SER A 473 8.36 27.70 20.91
CA SER A 473 9.57 28.48 20.63
C SER A 473 9.71 28.86 19.15
N ASN A 474 9.43 27.94 18.24
CA ASN A 474 9.72 28.11 16.81
C ASN A 474 8.53 28.62 15.99
N PHE A 475 7.29 28.33 16.46
CA PHE A 475 6.04 28.62 15.71
C PHE A 475 5.11 29.60 16.43
N ASN A 476 5.48 30.06 17.62
CA ASN A 476 4.75 31.04 18.43
C ASN A 476 3.26 30.64 18.68
N PHE A 477 3.04 29.35 18.97
CA PHE A 477 1.71 28.87 19.37
C PHE A 477 1.38 29.38 20.77
N SER A 478 0.16 29.85 20.98
CA SER A 478 -0.32 30.34 22.28
C SER A 478 -0.38 29.23 23.32
N PHE A 479 -0.42 29.61 24.56
CA PHE A 479 -0.54 28.66 25.67
C PHE A 479 -1.80 27.79 25.54
N LYS A 480 -2.95 28.39 25.20
CA LYS A 480 -4.21 27.65 24.95
C LYS A 480 -4.09 26.65 23.81
N THR A 481 -3.48 27.02 22.70
CA THR A 481 -3.25 26.11 21.57
C THR A 481 -2.34 24.95 21.95
N ILE A 482 -1.28 25.22 22.70
CA ILE A 482 -0.35 24.19 23.17
C ILE A 482 -1.05 23.23 24.12
N GLN A 483 -1.85 23.71 25.06
CA GLN A 483 -2.65 22.87 25.97
C GLN A 483 -3.60 21.96 25.20
N TRP A 484 -4.26 22.48 24.14
CA TRP A 484 -5.12 21.66 23.30
C TRP A 484 -4.35 20.56 22.57
N ILE A 485 -3.18 20.90 21.98
CA ILE A 485 -2.34 19.91 21.30
C ILE A 485 -1.79 18.90 22.30
N GLU A 486 -1.36 19.33 23.49
CA GLU A 486 -0.97 18.44 24.58
C GLU A 486 -2.08 17.47 24.95
N SER A 487 -3.31 18.01 25.15
CA SER A 487 -4.48 17.18 25.41
C SER A 487 -4.74 16.19 24.27
N TYR A 488 -4.49 16.58 23.00
CA TYR A 488 -4.68 15.71 21.85
C TYR A 488 -3.67 14.55 21.80
N ILE A 489 -2.36 14.81 22.07
CA ILE A 489 -1.30 13.78 21.92
C ILE A 489 -1.11 12.93 23.17
N LYS A 490 -1.28 13.49 24.38
CA LYS A 490 -1.09 12.78 25.66
C LYS A 490 -2.31 11.96 26.09
N TYR A 491 -2.06 10.98 26.93
CA TYR A 491 -3.07 10.08 27.52
C TYR A 491 -3.89 9.29 26.48
N ARG A 492 -3.30 9.06 25.31
CA ARG A 492 -3.89 8.20 24.28
C ARG A 492 -3.74 6.75 24.64
N GLN A 493 -4.68 5.96 24.14
CA GLN A 493 -4.70 4.51 24.34
C GLN A 493 -4.82 3.80 22.98
N GLN A 494 -4.35 2.57 22.93
CA GLN A 494 -4.50 1.74 21.76
C GLN A 494 -4.88 0.30 22.10
N LYS A 495 -5.55 -0.35 21.14
CA LYS A 495 -5.78 -1.79 21.11
C LYS A 495 -5.55 -2.31 19.70
N VAL A 496 -5.06 -3.54 19.58
CA VAL A 496 -4.78 -4.19 18.28
C VAL A 496 -5.91 -5.15 17.92
N ILE A 497 -6.34 -5.15 16.65
CA ILE A 497 -7.33 -6.10 16.15
C ILE A 497 -6.68 -7.01 15.11
N ILE A 498 -6.78 -8.34 15.30
CA ILE A 498 -6.32 -9.37 14.37
C ILE A 498 -7.41 -10.43 14.20
N ASN A 499 -7.85 -10.66 12.97
CA ASN A 499 -8.88 -11.68 12.66
C ASN A 499 -10.14 -11.57 13.55
N ASN A 500 -10.62 -10.35 13.80
CA ASN A 500 -11.75 -9.99 14.70
C ASN A 500 -11.51 -10.25 16.21
N HIS A 501 -10.29 -10.60 16.61
CA HIS A 501 -9.91 -10.68 18.03
C HIS A 501 -9.18 -9.41 18.45
N THR A 502 -9.46 -8.94 19.65
CA THR A 502 -8.97 -7.66 20.18
C THR A 502 -8.02 -7.90 21.33
N SER A 503 -6.91 -7.16 21.36
CA SER A 503 -5.99 -7.13 22.50
C SER A 503 -6.57 -6.37 23.70
N THR A 504 -5.93 -6.46 24.83
CA THR A 504 -6.08 -5.52 25.95
C THR A 504 -5.71 -4.10 25.51
N THR A 505 -6.27 -3.10 26.17
CA THR A 505 -5.95 -1.69 25.91
C THR A 505 -4.64 -1.32 26.62
N LYS A 506 -3.74 -0.59 25.91
CA LYS A 506 -2.47 -0.09 26.47
C LYS A 506 -2.32 1.42 26.25
N PRO A 507 -1.67 2.15 27.19
CA PRO A 507 -1.36 3.57 27.02
C PRO A 507 -0.23 3.76 26.00
N ILE A 508 -0.24 4.93 25.33
CA ILE A 508 0.79 5.39 24.39
C ILE A 508 1.51 6.57 25.06
N GLN A 509 2.83 6.49 25.19
CA GLN A 509 3.65 7.51 25.85
C GLN A 509 4.37 8.43 24.88
N HIS A 510 4.63 7.96 23.65
CA HIS A 510 5.39 8.64 22.60
C HIS A 510 4.66 8.56 21.28
N GLY A 511 5.06 9.41 20.35
CA GLY A 511 4.64 9.37 18.97
C GLY A 511 3.36 10.12 18.67
N VAL A 512 3.10 10.23 17.37
CA VAL A 512 1.85 10.75 16.81
C VAL A 512 1.14 9.62 16.07
N PRO A 513 -0.21 9.52 16.14
CA PRO A 513 -0.92 8.38 15.58
C PRO A 513 -0.73 8.26 14.07
N GLN A 514 -0.15 7.14 13.61
CA GLN A 514 0.00 6.85 12.17
C GLN A 514 -1.38 6.58 11.54
N GLY A 515 -1.94 7.57 10.85
CA GLY A 515 -3.29 7.52 10.28
C GLY A 515 -4.22 8.63 10.78
N SER A 516 -3.75 9.49 11.67
CA SER A 516 -4.38 10.75 12.03
C SER A 516 -4.18 11.81 10.95
N ILE A 517 -4.97 12.88 11.00
CA ILE A 517 -4.84 14.04 10.11
C ILE A 517 -3.75 14.98 10.63
N LEU A 518 -3.63 15.14 11.94
CA LEU A 518 -2.63 16.03 12.56
C LEU A 518 -1.24 15.39 12.66
N GLY A 519 -1.14 14.05 12.75
CA GLY A 519 0.15 13.37 12.94
C GLY A 519 1.24 13.81 11.96
N PRO A 520 0.98 13.83 10.65
CA PRO A 520 1.97 14.23 9.65
C PRO A 520 2.49 15.67 9.81
N ILE A 521 1.60 16.62 10.07
CA ILE A 521 2.03 18.02 10.25
C ILE A 521 2.78 18.21 11.57
N LEU A 522 2.37 17.55 12.64
CA LEU A 522 3.09 17.59 13.92
C LEU A 522 4.50 16.99 13.81
N PHE A 523 4.65 15.91 13.03
CA PHE A 523 5.98 15.36 12.72
C PHE A 523 6.82 16.35 11.91
N ASN A 524 6.27 16.98 10.88
CA ASN A 524 6.99 17.99 10.11
C ASN A 524 7.46 19.15 10.99
N LEU A 525 6.61 19.62 11.93
CA LEU A 525 6.98 20.67 12.87
C LEU A 525 8.08 20.22 13.84
N MET A 526 8.08 18.94 14.24
CA MET A 526 9.12 18.34 15.08
C MET A 526 10.51 18.40 14.44
N VAL A 527 10.58 18.15 13.11
CA VAL A 527 11.84 18.05 12.37
C VAL A 527 12.16 19.30 11.54
N ASN A 528 11.36 20.35 11.65
CA ASN A 528 11.47 21.54 10.80
C ASN A 528 12.82 22.26 10.91
N ASP A 529 13.41 22.26 12.09
CA ASP A 529 14.70 22.92 12.40
C ASP A 529 15.93 22.03 12.14
N MET A 530 15.75 20.80 11.63
CA MET A 530 16.87 19.90 11.28
C MET A 530 17.80 20.52 10.22
N HIS A 531 17.31 21.37 9.35
CA HIS A 531 18.11 22.05 8.33
C HIS A 531 19.20 22.96 8.91
N GLU A 532 19.05 23.42 10.16
CA GLU A 532 20.08 24.20 10.84
C GLU A 532 21.41 23.43 11.00
N CYS A 533 21.34 22.08 11.00
CA CYS A 533 22.53 21.23 11.05
C CYS A 533 23.42 21.38 9.80
N THR A 534 22.88 21.92 8.71
CA THR A 534 23.58 22.10 7.44
C THR A 534 23.98 23.57 7.16
N LYS A 535 23.61 24.51 8.02
CA LYS A 535 23.68 25.96 7.79
C LYS A 535 25.08 26.48 7.45
N ASN A 536 26.14 25.90 8.02
CA ASN A 536 27.52 26.30 7.79
C ASN A 536 28.26 25.35 6.83
N SER A 537 27.54 24.67 5.97
CA SER A 537 28.08 23.73 5.00
C SER A 537 27.54 24.00 3.60
N SER A 538 28.14 23.39 2.58
CA SER A 538 27.58 23.37 1.21
C SER A 538 26.52 22.29 1.04
N THR A 539 26.07 21.66 2.12
CA THR A 539 25.08 20.55 2.09
C THR A 539 23.68 21.10 2.07
N ILE A 540 22.88 20.62 1.14
CA ILE A 540 21.43 20.87 1.07
C ILE A 540 20.72 19.68 1.67
N LEU A 541 19.78 19.96 2.58
CA LEU A 541 18.92 18.97 3.20
C LEU A 541 17.54 19.01 2.55
N ILE A 542 17.07 17.88 2.02
CA ILE A 542 15.73 17.71 1.44
C ILE A 542 14.96 16.73 2.27
N GLN A 543 13.70 17.07 2.62
CA GLN A 543 12.83 16.23 3.44
C GLN A 543 11.54 15.90 2.71
N TYR A 544 11.12 14.66 2.78
CA TYR A 544 9.78 14.23 2.49
C TYR A 544 9.23 13.45 3.68
N ALA A 545 8.74 14.17 4.68
CA ALA A 545 8.44 13.69 6.02
C ALA A 545 9.70 13.06 6.69
N ASP A 546 9.70 11.75 6.94
CA ASP A 546 10.83 11.01 7.50
C ASP A 546 11.89 10.63 6.45
N ASP A 547 11.56 10.58 5.16
CA ASP A 547 12.53 10.33 4.09
C ASP A 547 13.40 11.59 3.87
N THR A 548 14.58 11.62 4.48
CA THR A 548 15.51 12.76 4.47
C THR A 548 16.74 12.47 3.62
N VAL A 549 17.17 13.45 2.81
CA VAL A 549 18.35 13.35 1.93
C VAL A 549 19.26 14.53 2.13
N LEU A 550 20.57 14.26 2.19
CA LEU A 550 21.65 15.24 2.22
C LEU A 550 22.38 15.20 0.89
N ILE A 551 22.61 16.37 0.29
CA ILE A 551 23.36 16.51 -0.94
C ILE A 551 24.55 17.42 -0.66
N THR A 552 25.77 16.89 -0.77
CA THR A 552 27.00 17.62 -0.55
C THR A 552 27.85 17.56 -1.82
N GLY A 553 28.32 18.69 -2.31
CA GLY A 553 29.21 18.78 -3.49
C GLY A 553 30.51 19.48 -3.18
N LYS A 554 31.66 18.87 -3.52
CA LYS A 554 33.03 19.44 -3.37
C LYS A 554 33.95 18.98 -4.47
N LYS A 555 34.95 19.79 -4.79
CA LYS A 555 35.93 19.45 -5.85
C LYS A 555 36.89 18.32 -5.45
N TYR A 556 37.24 18.21 -4.17
CA TYR A 556 38.24 17.26 -3.66
C TYR A 556 37.61 16.22 -2.76
N PRO A 557 37.99 14.92 -2.90
CA PRO A 557 37.40 13.82 -2.13
C PRO A 557 37.52 13.98 -0.61
N ASP A 558 38.71 14.43 -0.13
CA ASP A 558 38.95 14.54 1.30
C ASP A 558 38.10 15.64 1.93
N ILE A 559 37.94 16.78 1.23
CA ILE A 559 37.07 17.87 1.67
C ILE A 559 35.60 17.41 1.68
N LEU A 560 35.20 16.64 0.66
CA LEU A 560 33.83 16.07 0.60
C LEU A 560 33.58 15.14 1.80
N LEU A 561 34.49 14.22 2.09
CA LEU A 561 34.38 13.29 3.20
C LEU A 561 34.36 14.00 4.57
N THR A 562 35.21 14.99 4.75
CA THR A 562 35.25 15.78 5.99
C THR A 562 33.91 16.49 6.22
N GLU A 563 33.37 17.13 5.18
CA GLU A 563 32.12 17.88 5.30
C GLU A 563 30.93 16.95 5.54
N ILE A 564 30.84 15.82 4.81
CA ILE A 564 29.78 14.85 5.03
C ILE A 564 29.80 14.35 6.48
N ASN A 565 30.95 13.92 6.97
CA ASN A 565 31.11 13.43 8.34
C ASN A 565 30.75 14.49 9.39
N THR A 566 31.14 15.74 9.15
CA THR A 566 30.76 16.86 10.02
C THR A 566 29.25 17.07 10.06
N VAL A 567 28.59 17.09 8.90
CA VAL A 567 27.15 17.27 8.82
C VAL A 567 26.41 16.07 9.43
N LEU A 568 26.88 14.85 9.18
CA LEU A 568 26.28 13.64 9.77
C LEU A 568 26.41 13.61 11.29
N ASN A 569 27.54 14.08 11.84
CA ASN A 569 27.72 14.22 13.29
C ASN A 569 26.76 15.27 13.87
N ASN A 570 26.57 16.41 13.19
CA ASN A 570 25.60 17.43 13.62
C ASN A 570 24.18 16.87 13.62
N ILE A 571 23.81 16.10 12.59
CA ILE A 571 22.49 15.46 12.50
C ILE A 571 22.35 14.36 13.55
N SER A 572 23.40 13.57 13.82
CA SER A 572 23.37 12.58 14.90
C SER A 572 23.12 13.24 16.25
N LYS A 573 23.83 14.34 16.54
CA LYS A 573 23.60 15.14 17.76
C LYS A 573 22.18 15.69 17.80
N TYR A 574 21.70 16.28 16.71
CA TYR A 574 20.33 16.78 16.60
C TYR A 574 19.31 15.66 16.88
N CYS A 575 19.48 14.48 16.29
CA CYS A 575 18.61 13.34 16.48
C CYS A 575 18.62 12.86 17.94
N PHE A 576 19.79 12.82 18.55
CA PHE A 576 19.93 12.51 19.99
C PHE A 576 19.16 13.52 20.85
N ASP A 577 19.37 14.81 20.63
CA ASP A 577 18.72 15.89 21.39
C ASP A 577 17.20 15.91 21.20
N ASN A 578 16.70 15.43 20.06
CA ASN A 578 15.26 15.36 19.74
C ASN A 578 14.64 13.96 19.92
N GLN A 579 15.41 13.01 20.48
CA GLN A 579 14.96 11.60 20.66
C GLN A 579 14.46 10.95 19.36
N LEU A 580 15.14 11.26 18.25
CA LEU A 580 14.96 10.60 16.96
C LEU A 580 16.05 9.55 16.79
N PHE A 581 15.75 8.45 16.11
CA PHE A 581 16.68 7.31 15.99
C PHE A 581 17.05 7.09 14.53
N ILE A 582 18.32 7.33 14.16
CA ILE A 582 18.84 7.04 12.83
C ILE A 582 19.07 5.53 12.70
N ASN A 583 18.66 4.96 11.57
CA ASN A 583 18.96 3.57 11.21
C ASN A 583 20.21 3.52 10.33
N CYS A 584 21.38 3.38 10.95
CA CYS A 584 22.66 3.36 10.21
C CYS A 584 22.74 2.21 9.19
N SER A 585 22.14 1.05 9.46
CA SER A 585 22.16 -0.09 8.54
C SER A 585 21.36 0.13 7.25
N LYS A 586 20.32 0.99 7.30
CA LYS A 586 19.51 1.35 6.14
C LYS A 586 19.90 2.68 5.51
N THR A 587 20.58 3.53 6.25
CA THR A 587 21.16 4.77 5.72
C THR A 587 22.23 4.41 4.70
N LYS A 588 22.19 5.04 3.53
CA LYS A 588 23.11 4.76 2.41
C LYS A 588 23.60 6.05 1.80
N THR A 589 24.83 6.02 1.29
CA THR A 589 25.38 7.13 0.53
C THR A 589 25.65 6.71 -0.91
N LEU A 590 25.25 7.55 -1.85
CA LEU A 590 25.52 7.42 -3.28
C LEU A 590 26.58 8.46 -3.64
N ILE A 591 27.71 8.02 -4.17
CA ILE A 591 28.74 8.93 -4.68
C ILE A 591 28.59 9.05 -6.20
N ILE A 592 28.40 10.28 -6.67
CA ILE A 592 28.26 10.61 -8.09
C ILE A 592 29.53 11.33 -8.55
N ASN A 593 30.17 10.79 -9.59
CA ASN A 593 31.42 11.33 -10.13
C ASN A 593 31.46 11.22 -11.66
N ASN A 594 31.94 12.27 -12.33
CA ASN A 594 32.01 12.32 -13.79
C ASN A 594 33.33 11.77 -14.38
N LYS A 595 34.46 11.83 -13.68
CA LYS A 595 35.77 11.73 -14.33
C LYS A 595 36.72 10.67 -13.80
N GLN A 596 36.53 10.10 -12.59
CA GLN A 596 37.46 9.12 -12.02
C GLN A 596 36.79 8.13 -11.08
N HIS A 597 37.27 6.87 -11.09
CA HIS A 597 36.93 5.87 -10.09
C HIS A 597 37.68 6.11 -8.77
N TYR A 598 37.26 7.09 -7.97
CA TYR A 598 37.70 7.16 -6.59
C TYR A 598 37.14 6.01 -5.78
N LYS A 599 38.01 5.23 -5.16
CA LYS A 599 37.60 4.24 -4.17
C LYS A 599 37.42 4.95 -2.84
N PHE A 600 36.20 5.23 -2.47
CA PHE A 600 35.84 5.70 -1.13
C PHE A 600 35.68 4.47 -0.23
N GLU A 601 36.76 3.97 0.34
CA GLU A 601 36.71 2.83 1.26
C GLU A 601 36.09 3.28 2.57
N ASN A 602 34.80 2.91 2.82
CA ASN A 602 34.07 2.97 4.11
C ASN A 602 34.45 4.11 5.07
N LYS A 603 34.62 5.35 4.54
CA LYS A 603 35.07 6.51 5.30
C LYS A 603 33.94 7.44 5.74
N ILE A 604 32.69 7.05 5.57
CA ILE A 604 31.52 7.82 5.98
C ILE A 604 30.93 7.17 7.23
N PHE A 605 30.78 7.95 8.29
CA PHE A 605 30.35 7.47 9.59
C PHE A 605 29.23 8.31 10.16
N ILE A 606 28.35 7.65 10.91
CA ILE A 606 27.43 8.29 11.87
C ILE A 606 27.82 7.73 13.24
N ASP A 607 28.31 8.59 14.12
CA ASP A 607 28.95 8.19 15.36
C ASP A 607 30.09 7.18 15.07
N GLN A 608 29.98 5.94 15.57
CA GLN A 608 30.96 4.87 15.32
C GLN A 608 30.53 3.90 14.20
N SER A 609 29.34 4.10 13.61
CA SER A 609 28.78 3.21 12.61
C SER A 609 29.17 3.62 11.20
N SER A 610 29.79 2.73 10.45
CA SER A 610 30.12 2.94 9.03
C SER A 610 28.84 2.92 8.18
N ILE A 611 28.72 3.89 7.28
CA ILE A 611 27.60 4.00 6.32
C ILE A 611 28.02 3.40 4.98
N GLU A 612 27.18 2.49 4.46
CA GLU A 612 27.43 1.82 3.20
C GLU A 612 27.33 2.77 2.02
N ILE A 613 28.35 2.72 1.14
CA ILE A 613 28.34 3.39 -0.14
C ILE A 613 27.73 2.44 -1.19
N THR A 614 26.68 2.88 -1.86
CA THR A 614 25.96 2.10 -2.86
C THR A 614 26.06 2.69 -4.25
N SER A 615 25.97 1.84 -5.28
CA SER A 615 25.94 2.28 -6.70
C SER A 615 24.56 2.74 -7.15
N GLU A 616 23.49 2.35 -6.45
CA GLU A 616 22.11 2.74 -6.75
C GLU A 616 21.26 2.80 -5.47
N TYR A 617 20.28 3.70 -5.45
CA TYR A 617 19.34 3.84 -4.35
C TYR A 617 17.94 4.18 -4.85
N LYS A 618 16.92 3.61 -4.21
CA LYS A 618 15.52 3.89 -4.51
C LYS A 618 14.96 4.93 -3.55
N TYR A 619 14.82 6.17 -4.01
CA TYR A 619 14.24 7.28 -3.25
C TYR A 619 12.87 7.68 -3.81
N LEU A 620 11.86 7.82 -2.96
CA LEU A 620 10.48 8.18 -3.31
C LEU A 620 9.92 7.42 -4.54
N GLY A 621 10.30 6.15 -4.69
CA GLY A 621 9.81 5.31 -5.80
C GLY A 621 10.64 5.38 -7.08
N PHE A 622 11.63 6.26 -7.18
CA PHE A 622 12.55 6.40 -8.31
C PHE A 622 13.93 5.84 -7.95
N ILE A 623 14.60 5.14 -8.89
CA ILE A 623 15.94 4.58 -8.67
C ILE A 623 16.99 5.52 -9.30
N ILE A 624 17.85 6.03 -8.46
CA ILE A 624 18.98 6.90 -8.84
C ILE A 624 20.25 6.04 -8.80
N ASP A 625 21.07 6.12 -9.83
CA ASP A 625 22.36 5.43 -9.89
C ASP A 625 23.55 6.43 -9.90
N SER A 626 24.73 5.96 -9.49
CA SER A 626 25.95 6.77 -9.36
C SER A 626 26.45 7.38 -10.67
N GLN A 627 25.96 6.91 -11.81
CA GLN A 627 26.33 7.42 -13.15
C GLN A 627 25.22 8.27 -13.78
N LEU A 628 24.08 8.45 -13.09
CA LEU A 628 22.88 9.14 -13.59
C LEU A 628 22.36 8.60 -14.94
N LYS A 629 22.64 7.32 -15.24
CA LYS A 629 22.16 6.64 -16.46
C LYS A 629 20.73 6.10 -16.33
N PHE A 630 20.20 6.04 -15.12
CA PHE A 630 18.84 5.54 -14.78
C PHE A 630 18.50 4.18 -15.36
N THR A 631 19.52 3.30 -15.56
CA THR A 631 19.33 1.98 -16.18
C THR A 631 18.43 1.08 -15.31
N ALA A 632 18.63 1.08 -14.01
CA ALA A 632 17.81 0.31 -13.07
C ALA A 632 16.35 0.80 -13.05
N GLN A 633 16.14 2.12 -13.06
CA GLN A 633 14.82 2.74 -13.16
C GLN A 633 14.08 2.30 -14.44
N LYS A 634 14.75 2.37 -15.57
CA LYS A 634 14.22 1.89 -16.85
C LYS A 634 13.80 0.44 -16.78
N ASN A 635 14.66 -0.44 -16.28
CA ASN A 635 14.37 -1.87 -16.16
C ASN A 635 13.15 -2.11 -15.26
N MET A 636 13.00 -1.34 -14.20
CA MET A 636 11.82 -1.35 -13.35
C MET A 636 10.55 -0.95 -14.12
N ILE A 637 10.59 0.12 -14.91
CA ILE A 637 9.46 0.56 -15.74
C ILE A 637 9.09 -0.52 -16.76
N ILE A 638 10.06 -1.07 -17.50
CA ILE A 638 9.81 -2.14 -18.47
C ILE A 638 9.15 -3.34 -17.79
N LYS A 639 9.64 -3.79 -16.65
CA LYS A 639 9.05 -4.88 -15.86
C LYS A 639 7.59 -4.58 -15.47
N LYS A 640 7.29 -3.34 -15.09
CA LYS A 640 5.91 -2.91 -14.76
C LYS A 640 5.01 -2.92 -15.99
N LEU A 641 5.49 -2.40 -17.11
CA LEU A 641 4.75 -2.38 -18.38
C LEU A 641 4.49 -3.81 -18.90
N THR A 642 5.47 -4.69 -18.83
CA THR A 642 5.30 -6.12 -19.20
C THR A 642 4.23 -6.78 -18.36
N SER A 643 4.24 -6.55 -17.03
CA SER A 643 3.20 -7.05 -16.13
C SER A 643 1.82 -6.48 -16.46
N SER A 644 1.76 -5.20 -16.81
CA SER A 644 0.52 -4.53 -17.24
C SER A 644 -0.02 -5.11 -18.55
N ASN A 645 0.84 -5.35 -19.54
CA ASN A 645 0.46 -5.98 -20.81
C ASN A 645 -0.13 -7.37 -20.60
N TYR A 646 0.48 -8.17 -19.72
CA TYR A 646 -0.08 -9.47 -19.33
C TYR A 646 -1.48 -9.33 -18.69
N ALA A 647 -1.65 -8.37 -17.79
CA ALA A 647 -2.93 -8.09 -17.16
C ALA A 647 -4.00 -7.66 -18.20
N LEU A 648 -3.63 -6.80 -19.15
CA LEU A 648 -4.49 -6.35 -20.24
C LEU A 648 -4.90 -7.50 -21.16
N GLN A 649 -3.97 -8.39 -21.52
CA GLN A 649 -4.29 -9.58 -22.34
C GLN A 649 -5.33 -10.46 -21.66
N ARG A 650 -5.20 -10.69 -20.34
CA ARG A 650 -6.19 -11.46 -19.58
C ARG A 650 -7.55 -10.75 -19.49
N ALA A 651 -7.52 -9.42 -19.34
CA ALA A 651 -8.73 -8.61 -19.24
C ALA A 651 -9.47 -8.44 -20.59
N LYS A 652 -8.75 -8.50 -21.73
CA LYS A 652 -9.29 -8.29 -23.07
C LYS A 652 -10.53 -9.15 -23.38
N TYR A 653 -10.52 -10.40 -22.93
CA TYR A 653 -11.61 -11.36 -23.16
C TYR A 653 -12.73 -11.30 -22.12
N LEU A 654 -12.65 -10.39 -21.13
CA LEU A 654 -13.53 -10.37 -19.99
C LEU A 654 -14.20 -9.01 -19.77
N LEU A 655 -13.60 -7.93 -20.30
CA LEU A 655 -14.02 -6.56 -20.03
C LEU A 655 -14.34 -5.80 -21.31
N PRO A 656 -15.34 -4.92 -21.30
CA PRO A 656 -15.57 -3.96 -22.38
C PRO A 656 -14.36 -3.04 -22.62
N LYS A 657 -14.18 -2.60 -23.85
CA LYS A 657 -13.03 -1.80 -24.32
C LYS A 657 -12.73 -0.55 -23.49
N ASN A 658 -13.78 0.17 -23.05
CA ASN A 658 -13.63 1.38 -22.23
C ASN A 658 -12.89 1.10 -20.91
N TYR A 659 -13.13 -0.04 -20.29
CA TYR A 659 -12.45 -0.43 -19.05
C TYR A 659 -11.01 -0.88 -19.29
N LEU A 660 -10.70 -1.47 -20.46
CA LEU A 660 -9.32 -1.78 -20.84
C LEU A 660 -8.48 -0.52 -20.96
N ILE A 661 -9.05 0.55 -21.50
CA ILE A 661 -8.41 1.87 -21.59
C ILE A 661 -8.10 2.39 -20.18
N ASN A 662 -9.05 2.32 -19.24
CA ASN A 662 -8.83 2.75 -17.86
C ASN A 662 -7.72 1.93 -17.17
N ILE A 663 -7.68 0.60 -17.41
CA ILE A 663 -6.61 -0.27 -16.91
C ILE A 663 -5.26 0.12 -17.48
N TYR A 664 -5.19 0.44 -18.76
CA TYR A 664 -3.99 0.90 -19.44
C TYR A 664 -3.45 2.19 -18.82
N TYR A 665 -4.30 3.21 -18.65
CA TYR A 665 -3.88 4.45 -18.00
C TYR A 665 -3.39 4.20 -16.58
N ALA A 666 -4.09 3.39 -15.81
CA ALA A 666 -3.76 3.16 -14.41
C ALA A 666 -2.54 2.27 -14.19
N LEU A 667 -2.30 1.25 -15.03
CA LEU A 667 -1.20 0.29 -14.83
C LEU A 667 0.01 0.51 -15.75
N SER A 668 -0.14 1.24 -16.86
CA SER A 668 0.96 1.50 -17.78
C SER A 668 1.37 2.96 -17.76
N ILE A 669 0.45 3.86 -18.10
CA ILE A 669 0.75 5.28 -18.28
C ILE A 669 1.16 5.94 -16.96
N SER A 670 0.54 5.57 -15.84
CA SER A 670 0.89 6.09 -14.51
C SER A 670 2.37 5.91 -14.16
N HIS A 671 3.02 4.82 -14.61
CA HIS A 671 4.44 4.58 -14.38
C HIS A 671 5.36 5.42 -15.25
N ILE A 672 4.86 5.95 -16.36
CA ILE A 672 5.62 6.80 -17.27
C ILE A 672 5.46 8.27 -16.89
N ILE A 673 4.23 8.68 -16.53
CA ILE A 673 3.97 10.06 -16.11
C ILE A 673 4.73 10.38 -14.82
N TYR A 674 4.86 9.38 -13.91
CA TYR A 674 5.60 9.58 -12.67
C TYR A 674 7.06 9.92 -12.96
N ASN A 675 7.47 11.14 -12.60
CA ASN A 675 8.80 11.71 -12.86
C ASN A 675 9.22 11.68 -14.33
N LYS A 676 8.29 11.99 -15.23
CA LYS A 676 8.57 12.05 -16.68
C LYS A 676 9.74 12.95 -17.04
N SER A 677 9.94 14.05 -16.29
CA SER A 677 11.08 14.98 -16.47
C SER A 677 12.43 14.27 -16.36
N LEU A 678 12.58 13.31 -15.48
CA LEU A 678 13.80 12.54 -15.28
C LEU A 678 14.02 11.44 -16.33
N LEU A 679 12.95 11.01 -17.02
CA LEU A 679 13.05 10.01 -18.09
C LEU A 679 13.66 10.59 -19.38
N ILE A 680 13.77 11.91 -19.51
CA ILE A 680 14.32 12.59 -20.70
C ILE A 680 15.80 12.30 -20.87
N GLY A 681 16.55 12.18 -19.75
CA GLY A 681 17.96 11.81 -19.75
C GLY A 681 18.27 10.40 -20.24
N MET A 682 17.25 9.59 -20.54
CA MET A 682 17.42 8.22 -21.03
C MET A 682 17.90 8.20 -22.49
N SER A 683 18.81 7.28 -22.83
CA SER A 683 19.30 7.10 -24.19
C SER A 683 18.16 6.73 -25.18
N LYS A 684 18.35 7.09 -26.48
CA LYS A 684 17.39 6.78 -27.56
C LYS A 684 17.02 5.28 -27.62
N ASN A 685 17.97 4.38 -27.37
CA ASN A 685 17.71 2.93 -27.34
C ASN A 685 16.85 2.51 -26.13
N GLN A 686 17.01 3.19 -25.01
CA GLN A 686 16.21 2.93 -23.83
C GLN A 686 14.74 3.34 -24.05
N ASN A 687 14.53 4.46 -24.69
CA ASN A 687 13.18 4.95 -25.03
C ASN A 687 12.47 4.02 -26.02
N LYS A 688 13.19 3.43 -27.01
CA LYS A 688 12.60 2.47 -27.96
C LYS A 688 11.96 1.24 -27.29
N PHE A 689 12.57 0.72 -26.22
CA PHE A 689 12.00 -0.43 -25.49
C PHE A 689 10.70 -0.08 -24.74
N ILE A 690 10.66 1.09 -24.09
CA ILE A 690 9.44 1.58 -23.42
C ILE A 690 8.35 1.79 -24.48
N GLN A 691 8.68 2.40 -25.60
CA GLN A 691 7.81 2.59 -26.77
C GLN A 691 7.23 1.27 -27.28
N HIS A 692 8.07 0.26 -27.44
CA HIS A 692 7.63 -1.06 -27.87
C HIS A 692 6.60 -1.67 -26.89
N GLN A 693 6.83 -1.59 -25.57
CA GLN A 693 5.89 -2.08 -24.57
C GLN A 693 4.55 -1.34 -24.61
N LEU A 694 4.56 -0.03 -24.86
CA LEU A 694 3.35 0.78 -25.00
C LEU A 694 2.58 0.46 -26.28
N MET A 695 3.28 0.23 -27.40
CA MET A 695 2.67 -0.21 -28.65
C MET A 695 2.01 -1.59 -28.50
N LEU A 696 2.62 -2.52 -27.76
CA LEU A 696 2.01 -3.79 -27.40
C LEU A 696 0.72 -3.59 -26.60
N SER A 697 0.69 -2.70 -25.61
CA SER A 697 -0.53 -2.36 -24.88
C SER A 697 -1.64 -1.86 -25.83
N GLY A 698 -1.28 -0.95 -26.75
CA GLY A 698 -2.20 -0.40 -27.74
C GLY A 698 -2.78 -1.45 -28.69
N SER A 699 -1.97 -2.41 -29.13
CA SER A 699 -2.41 -3.51 -30.00
C SER A 699 -3.32 -4.51 -29.25
N ILE A 700 -3.07 -4.73 -27.97
CA ILE A 700 -3.93 -5.58 -27.12
C ILE A 700 -5.34 -4.98 -27.01
N ILE A 701 -5.45 -3.68 -26.86
CA ILE A 701 -6.73 -2.98 -26.72
C ILE A 701 -7.44 -2.80 -28.06
N ASP A 702 -6.72 -2.97 -29.17
CA ASP A 702 -7.19 -2.78 -30.54
C ASP A 702 -7.87 -1.41 -30.73
N ASN A 703 -7.13 -0.32 -30.38
CA ASN A 703 -7.66 1.03 -30.41
C ASN A 703 -6.82 1.97 -31.26
N CYS A 704 -7.37 2.40 -32.40
CA CYS A 704 -6.76 3.43 -33.27
C CYS A 704 -6.54 4.76 -32.52
N LYS A 705 -7.38 5.11 -31.54
CA LYS A 705 -7.19 6.30 -30.69
C LYS A 705 -5.97 6.18 -29.77
N ILE A 706 -5.61 4.97 -29.32
CA ILE A 706 -4.39 4.77 -28.53
C ILE A 706 -3.15 4.91 -29.40
N LYS A 707 -3.18 4.49 -30.66
CA LYS A 707 -2.12 4.81 -31.62
C LYS A 707 -1.95 6.32 -31.79
N TYR A 708 -3.05 7.07 -31.80
CA TYR A 708 -3.05 8.52 -31.88
C TYR A 708 -2.54 9.17 -30.57
N VAL A 709 -2.96 8.67 -29.42
CA VAL A 709 -2.45 9.12 -28.10
C VAL A 709 -0.98 8.76 -27.92
N LEU A 710 -0.55 7.61 -28.41
CA LEU A 710 0.86 7.23 -28.43
C LEU A 710 1.67 8.11 -29.39
N SER A 711 1.18 8.45 -30.59
CA SER A 711 1.85 9.40 -31.47
C SER A 711 1.90 10.81 -30.86
N HIS A 712 0.89 11.23 -30.08
CA HIS A 712 0.89 12.49 -29.35
C HIS A 712 1.72 12.43 -28.07
N MET A 713 1.84 11.27 -27.41
CA MET A 713 2.78 11.08 -26.30
C MET A 713 4.23 10.98 -26.80
N PHE A 714 4.46 10.60 -28.06
CA PHE A 714 5.78 10.65 -28.70
C PHE A 714 6.13 12.04 -29.26
N ASN A 715 5.14 12.84 -29.58
CA ASN A 715 5.28 14.31 -29.59
C ASN A 715 5.52 14.85 -28.15
N LEU A 716 5.41 14.04 -27.11
CA LEU A 716 5.89 14.37 -25.77
C LEU A 716 7.41 14.56 -25.76
N GLN A 717 8.16 13.93 -26.62
CA GLN A 717 9.57 14.28 -26.80
C GLN A 717 9.69 15.74 -27.23
N TYR A 718 8.83 16.22 -28.17
CA TYR A 718 8.71 17.63 -28.52
C TYR A 718 8.12 18.50 -27.39
N GLN A 719 7.10 18.04 -26.69
CA GLN A 719 6.53 18.78 -25.56
C GLN A 719 7.43 18.77 -24.32
N LEU A 720 8.22 17.72 -24.12
CA LEU A 720 9.20 17.59 -23.06
C LEU A 720 10.47 18.39 -23.39
N GLU A 721 10.92 18.43 -24.64
CA GLU A 721 11.94 19.35 -25.13
C GLU A 721 11.46 20.81 -25.02
N TYR A 722 10.19 21.08 -25.34
CA TYR A 722 9.57 22.41 -25.20
C TYR A 722 9.39 22.81 -23.73
N TYR A 723 9.01 21.91 -22.83
CA TYR A 723 8.88 22.18 -21.40
C TYR A 723 10.23 22.36 -20.71
N ASN A 724 11.27 21.63 -21.14
CA ASN A 724 12.63 21.85 -20.70
C ASN A 724 13.22 23.14 -21.27
N TYR A 725 12.86 23.50 -22.52
CA TYR A 725 13.22 24.78 -23.10
C TYR A 725 12.63 25.94 -22.30
N ILE A 726 11.36 25.84 -21.87
CA ILE A 726 10.70 26.85 -21.01
C ILE A 726 11.31 26.86 -19.60
N LYS A 727 11.66 25.71 -19.02
CA LYS A 727 12.30 25.64 -17.71
C LYS A 727 13.76 26.14 -17.76
N PHE A 728 14.46 25.88 -18.84
CA PHE A 728 15.80 26.42 -19.09
C PHE A 728 15.77 27.95 -19.32
N TYR A 729 14.77 28.50 -20.00
CA TYR A 729 14.62 29.94 -20.25
C TYR A 729 14.03 30.71 -19.07
N ASN A 730 13.32 30.08 -18.13
CA ASN A 730 12.86 30.72 -16.90
C ASN A 730 13.85 30.67 -15.73
N ILE A 731 15.02 30.04 -15.94
CA ILE A 731 16.15 30.04 -14.98
C ILE A 731 17.22 31.06 -15.42
N PHE A 732 17.12 31.62 -16.62
CA PHE A 732 17.84 32.78 -17.08
C PHE A 732 16.86 33.98 -17.25
#